data_b4eda208541275a08d9ea1f91dfd5031
#
_entry.id   b4eda208541275a08d9ea1f91dfd5031
#
_cell.length_a   1.000
_cell.length_b   1.000
_cell.length_c   1.000
_cell.angle_alpha   90.00
_cell.angle_beta   90.00
_cell.angle_gamma   90.00
#
_symmetry.space_group_name_H-M   'P 1'
#
loop_
_entity.id
_entity.type
_entity.pdbx_description
1 polymer ?
#
loop_
_entity_poly.entity_id
_entity_poly.type
_entity_poly.pdbx_seq_one_letter_code
_entity_poly.pdbx_strand_id
1 'polypeptide(L)'
;MEAAHSKTTEECLAYFGVSETTGLSPDQVKRHLEKYGPNELPAEEGKSLWELVVEQFEDLLVRILLLAACISFVLAWFEEGEETITAFVEPFVILLILIANAIVGVWQERNAENAIEALKEYEPEMGKVYRADRKSVQRIKARDIVPGDIVEVAVGDKVPADIRILAIKSTTLRVDQSILTGESVSVIKHTDPVPDPRAVNQDKKNMLFSGTNIAAGKAVGIVAATGVSTEIGKIRDQMAATEQDKTPLQQKLDEFGEQLSKVISLICVAVWLINIGHFNDPVHGGSWFRGAIYYFKIAVALAVAAIPEGLPAVITTCLALGTRRMAKKNAIVRSLPSVETLGCTSVICSDKTGTLTTNQMSVCKMFIIDKVDGNVCVLNEFSITGSTYAPEGEVLKNDKPVRAGQYDGLVELATICALCNDSALDFNETKGVYEKVGEATETALTTLVEKMNVFNTDVRSLSKVERANACNSVIRQLMKKEFTLEFSRDRKSMSVYCSPAKSRAAVGNKMFVKGAPEGVIDRCNYVRVGTTRVPMTGPVKDKIMSVIKEWGTGRDTLRCLALATRDSPPKREEMILDDSARFMEYETDLTFVGVVGMLDPPRKEVTGSIQLCRDAGIRVIMITGDNKGTAIAICRRIGIFGENEEVTDRAYTGREFDDLPLAEQREACRRACCFARVEPSHKSKIVEFLQSYDEITAMTGDGVNDAPALKKAEIGIAMGSGTAVAKTASEMVLADDNFSTIVAAVEEGRAIYNNMKQFIRYLISSNVGEVVCIFLTAALGLPEALIPVQLLWVNLVTDGLPATALGFNPPDLDIMDRPPRSPKEPLISGWLFFRYMAIGGYVGAATVGAAAWWFLYADDGPQVTYNQLTHFMQCNEENPDFEGLDCEVFEAPEPMTMALSVLVTIEMCNALNSLSENQSLLRMPPWVNIWLVGSICLSMSLHFLILYVDPLPMIFKLRALDLTQWLMVLKISFPVIGLDELLKFIARNYLEDPEDERRK
;
A
#
# COMPACT_ATOMS: atom_id res chain seq x y z
N MET A 1 35.03 -4.72 3.66
CA MET A 1 35.34 -5.86 4.55
C MET A 1 34.05 -6.55 4.91
N GLU A 2 33.91 -7.79 4.55
CA GLU A 2 32.72 -8.56 4.89
C GLU A 2 32.79 -9.06 6.32
N ALA A 3 31.67 -9.17 6.99
CA ALA A 3 31.53 -9.66 8.36
C ALA A 3 32.44 -8.94 9.40
N ALA A 4 32.65 -7.63 9.22
CA ALA A 4 33.44 -6.81 10.14
C ALA A 4 32.92 -6.88 11.60
N HIS A 5 31.61 -7.09 11.77
CA HIS A 5 30.98 -7.21 13.08
C HIS A 5 31.41 -8.46 13.87
N SER A 6 31.82 -9.52 13.20
CA SER A 6 32.26 -10.76 13.84
C SER A 6 33.76 -10.78 14.19
N LYS A 7 34.49 -9.75 13.77
CA LYS A 7 35.94 -9.65 13.95
C LYS A 7 36.30 -8.70 15.11
N THR A 8 37.46 -8.96 15.73
CA THR A 8 37.97 -8.07 16.76
C THR A 8 38.44 -6.75 16.16
N THR A 9 38.54 -5.71 16.98
CA THR A 9 39.05 -4.39 16.52
C THR A 9 40.46 -4.49 15.94
N GLU A 10 41.29 -5.33 16.53
CA GLU A 10 42.67 -5.59 16.07
C GLU A 10 42.72 -6.25 14.69
N GLU A 11 41.85 -7.23 14.46
CA GLU A 11 41.72 -7.89 13.16
C GLU A 11 41.26 -6.92 12.05
N CYS A 12 40.35 -6.01 12.37
CA CYS A 12 39.89 -4.97 11.44
C CYS A 12 41.01 -3.98 11.07
N LEU A 13 41.78 -3.55 12.08
CA LEU A 13 42.95 -2.66 11.84
C LEU A 13 44.03 -3.35 11.00
N ALA A 14 44.31 -4.61 11.30
CA ALA A 14 45.28 -5.39 10.52
C ALA A 14 44.87 -5.64 9.08
N TYR A 15 43.58 -5.85 8.83
CA TYR A 15 43.04 -6.07 7.48
C TYR A 15 43.31 -4.89 6.55
N PHE A 16 43.13 -3.67 7.05
CA PHE A 16 43.40 -2.45 6.28
C PHE A 16 44.82 -1.92 6.43
N GLY A 17 45.65 -2.53 7.29
CA GLY A 17 47.02 -2.12 7.52
C GLY A 17 47.14 -0.71 8.09
N VAL A 18 46.23 -0.32 9.00
CA VAL A 18 46.13 1.02 9.56
C VAL A 18 46.25 1.02 11.09
N SER A 19 46.85 2.05 11.65
CA SER A 19 46.89 2.28 13.12
C SER A 19 45.75 3.20 13.53
N GLU A 20 45.09 2.91 14.65
CA GLU A 20 44.02 3.70 15.23
C GLU A 20 44.42 5.17 15.49
N THR A 21 45.68 5.40 15.83
CA THR A 21 46.20 6.72 16.20
C THR A 21 46.63 7.59 15.02
N THR A 22 47.10 6.98 13.95
CA THR A 22 47.68 7.67 12.81
C THR A 22 46.79 7.72 11.58
N GLY A 23 45.92 6.70 11.38
CA GLY A 23 45.07 6.61 10.21
C GLY A 23 45.84 6.23 8.93
N LEU A 24 45.19 6.36 7.77
CA LEU A 24 45.75 6.02 6.46
C LEU A 24 46.76 7.05 5.99
N SER A 25 47.86 6.60 5.35
CA SER A 25 48.78 7.46 4.63
C SER A 25 48.17 7.94 3.30
N PRO A 26 48.62 9.05 2.71
CA PRO A 26 48.11 9.55 1.42
C PRO A 26 48.18 8.53 0.30
N ASP A 27 49.22 7.69 0.25
CA ASP A 27 49.37 6.65 -0.75
C ASP A 27 48.33 5.51 -0.55
N GLN A 28 48.06 5.16 0.70
CA GLN A 28 47.01 4.17 1.01
C GLN A 28 45.64 4.72 0.66
N VAL A 29 45.36 6.01 0.87
CA VAL A 29 44.10 6.65 0.47
C VAL A 29 43.89 6.57 -1.04
N LYS A 30 44.93 6.87 -1.84
CA LYS A 30 44.86 6.75 -3.29
C LYS A 30 44.58 5.33 -3.76
N ARG A 31 45.28 4.35 -3.18
CA ARG A 31 45.07 2.93 -3.53
C ARG A 31 43.67 2.45 -3.18
N HIS A 32 43.14 2.84 -2.01
CA HIS A 32 41.82 2.46 -1.59
C HIS A 32 40.73 3.15 -2.43
N LEU A 33 40.96 4.42 -2.84
CA LEU A 33 40.03 5.14 -3.70
C LEU A 33 39.95 4.46 -5.09
N GLU A 34 41.09 4.05 -5.64
CA GLU A 34 41.11 3.32 -6.93
C GLU A 34 40.44 1.95 -6.83
N LYS A 35 40.65 1.25 -5.69
CA LYS A 35 40.11 -0.11 -5.47
C LYS A 35 38.61 -0.12 -5.18
N TYR A 36 38.13 0.79 -4.34
CA TYR A 36 36.76 0.77 -3.81
C TYR A 36 35.84 1.84 -4.41
N GLY A 37 36.40 2.84 -5.04
CA GLY A 37 35.65 3.97 -5.59
C GLY A 37 35.23 5.02 -4.56
N PRO A 38 34.56 6.09 -4.99
CA PRO A 38 34.10 7.16 -4.11
C PRO A 38 32.95 6.70 -3.20
N ASN A 39 32.83 7.35 -2.06
CA ASN A 39 31.76 7.10 -1.11
C ASN A 39 30.50 7.90 -1.46
N GLU A 40 29.89 7.58 -2.58
CA GLU A 40 28.65 8.19 -3.03
C GLU A 40 27.77 7.17 -3.77
N LEU A 41 26.47 7.38 -3.71
CA LEU A 41 25.53 6.59 -4.47
C LEU A 41 25.49 7.09 -5.92
N PRO A 42 25.55 6.22 -6.94
CA PRO A 42 25.43 6.64 -8.34
C PRO A 42 24.09 7.35 -8.58
N ALA A 43 24.13 8.42 -9.39
CA ALA A 43 22.94 9.10 -9.83
C ALA A 43 22.19 8.24 -10.84
N GLU A 44 20.87 8.16 -10.73
CA GLU A 44 20.03 7.55 -11.73
C GLU A 44 19.76 8.53 -12.86
N GLU A 45 19.95 8.09 -14.11
CA GLU A 45 19.57 8.90 -15.26
C GLU A 45 18.05 8.82 -15.45
N GLY A 46 17.39 9.95 -15.32
CA GLY A 46 15.96 10.07 -15.59
C GLY A 46 15.67 9.93 -17.08
N LYS A 47 14.51 9.41 -17.45
CA LYS A 47 14.05 9.32 -18.84
C LYS A 47 13.85 10.73 -19.41
N SER A 48 14.29 10.96 -20.65
CA SER A 48 14.05 12.22 -21.33
C SER A 48 12.56 12.40 -21.64
N LEU A 49 12.12 13.65 -21.83
CA LEU A 49 10.73 13.94 -22.18
C LEU A 49 10.30 13.24 -23.47
N TRP A 50 11.20 13.14 -24.44
CA TRP A 50 10.93 12.43 -25.69
C TRP A 50 10.70 10.93 -25.50
N GLU A 51 11.48 10.29 -24.65
CA GLU A 51 11.29 8.86 -24.30
C GLU A 51 9.95 8.63 -23.63
N LEU A 52 9.53 9.50 -22.73
CA LEU A 52 8.21 9.43 -22.08
C LEU A 52 7.08 9.58 -23.09
N VAL A 53 7.20 10.48 -24.06
CA VAL A 53 6.22 10.66 -25.12
C VAL A 53 6.12 9.43 -26.00
N VAL A 54 7.26 8.84 -26.40
CA VAL A 54 7.31 7.63 -27.24
C VAL A 54 6.66 6.43 -26.52
N GLU A 55 6.88 6.29 -25.23
CA GLU A 55 6.25 5.21 -24.44
C GLU A 55 4.73 5.26 -24.47
N GLN A 56 4.11 6.44 -24.56
CA GLN A 56 2.66 6.58 -24.64
C GLN A 56 2.07 5.99 -25.93
N PHE A 57 2.87 5.83 -26.97
CA PHE A 57 2.44 5.27 -28.28
C PHE A 57 2.79 3.80 -28.44
N GLU A 58 3.23 3.10 -27.38
CA GLU A 58 3.54 1.66 -27.45
C GLU A 58 2.30 0.78 -27.38
N ASP A 59 1.18 1.28 -26.90
CA ASP A 59 -0.09 0.56 -26.87
C ASP A 59 -0.58 0.30 -28.29
N LEU A 60 -0.93 -0.96 -28.56
CA LEU A 60 -1.36 -1.39 -29.90
C LEU A 60 -2.67 -0.71 -30.33
N LEU A 61 -3.60 -0.46 -29.42
CA LEU A 61 -4.83 0.27 -29.71
C LEU A 61 -4.55 1.72 -30.10
N VAL A 62 -3.61 2.38 -29.42
CA VAL A 62 -3.17 3.74 -29.73
C VAL A 62 -2.52 3.77 -31.13
N ARG A 63 -1.72 2.77 -31.48
CA ARG A 63 -1.14 2.66 -32.82
C ARG A 63 -2.18 2.49 -33.91
N ILE A 64 -3.21 1.68 -33.65
CA ILE A 64 -4.33 1.51 -34.60
C ILE A 64 -5.10 2.80 -34.78
N LEU A 65 -5.39 3.55 -33.71
CA LEU A 65 -6.03 4.85 -33.78
C LEU A 65 -5.18 5.86 -34.57
N LEU A 66 -3.88 5.87 -34.35
CA LEU A 66 -2.97 6.74 -35.11
C LEU A 66 -2.97 6.39 -36.60
N LEU A 67 -2.91 5.09 -36.92
CA LEU A 67 -3.01 4.62 -38.29
C LEU A 67 -4.34 5.01 -38.91
N ALA A 68 -5.47 4.85 -38.20
CA ALA A 68 -6.78 5.27 -38.65
C ALA A 68 -6.85 6.77 -38.90
N ALA A 69 -6.28 7.58 -38.01
CA ALA A 69 -6.20 9.04 -38.18
C ALA A 69 -5.39 9.42 -39.43
N CYS A 70 -4.25 8.80 -39.66
CA CYS A 70 -3.42 9.05 -40.85
C CYS A 70 -4.13 8.66 -42.12
N ILE A 71 -4.80 7.52 -42.16
CA ILE A 71 -5.57 7.05 -43.30
C ILE A 71 -6.73 7.98 -43.57
N SER A 72 -7.49 8.38 -42.55
CA SER A 72 -8.59 9.32 -42.69
C SER A 72 -8.12 10.69 -43.21
N PHE A 73 -6.97 11.15 -42.74
CA PHE A 73 -6.36 12.41 -43.23
C PHE A 73 -6.01 12.33 -44.70
N VAL A 74 -5.35 11.26 -45.16
CA VAL A 74 -4.99 11.04 -46.55
C VAL A 74 -6.24 10.96 -47.43
N LEU A 75 -7.28 10.23 -46.97
CA LEU A 75 -8.54 10.14 -47.70
C LEU A 75 -9.26 11.47 -47.78
N ALA A 76 -9.28 12.27 -46.71
CA ALA A 76 -9.88 13.61 -46.71
C ALA A 76 -9.18 14.56 -47.69
N TRP A 77 -7.84 14.39 -47.85
CA TRP A 77 -7.10 15.20 -48.83
C TRP A 77 -7.53 14.95 -50.26
N PHE A 78 -7.99 13.75 -50.60
CA PHE A 78 -8.44 13.38 -51.92
C PHE A 78 -9.93 13.70 -52.17
N GLU A 79 -10.68 14.15 -51.16
CA GLU A 79 -12.07 14.58 -51.37
C GLU A 79 -12.13 15.97 -52.00
N GLU A 80 -12.97 16.10 -53.04
CA GLU A 80 -13.22 17.35 -53.73
C GLU A 80 -14.62 17.85 -53.43
N GLY A 81 -14.78 19.15 -53.16
CA GLY A 81 -16.07 19.83 -53.02
C GLY A 81 -16.28 20.50 -51.66
N GLU A 82 -17.52 20.88 -51.34
CA GLU A 82 -17.90 21.59 -50.10
C GLU A 82 -17.72 20.73 -48.84
N GLU A 83 -17.63 19.39 -48.95
CA GLU A 83 -17.43 18.45 -47.85
C GLU A 83 -15.97 18.35 -47.39
N THR A 84 -15.04 19.05 -48.00
CA THR A 84 -13.61 19.00 -47.72
C THR A 84 -13.32 19.38 -46.27
N ILE A 85 -13.98 20.37 -45.70
CA ILE A 85 -13.79 20.83 -44.33
C ILE A 85 -14.33 19.80 -43.35
N THR A 86 -15.49 19.19 -43.61
CA THR A 86 -16.10 18.19 -42.73
C THR A 86 -15.35 16.86 -42.75
N ALA A 87 -14.68 16.51 -43.86
CA ALA A 87 -13.85 15.34 -43.97
C ALA A 87 -12.59 15.39 -43.09
N PHE A 88 -12.05 16.57 -42.77
CA PHE A 88 -10.91 16.76 -41.89
C PHE A 88 -11.29 16.74 -40.40
N VAL A 89 -12.56 16.78 -40.03
CA VAL A 89 -13.00 16.74 -38.60
C VAL A 89 -12.62 15.42 -37.94
N GLU A 90 -12.83 14.29 -38.60
CA GLU A 90 -12.58 12.96 -38.08
C GLU A 90 -11.09 12.73 -37.72
N PRO A 91 -10.12 12.89 -38.64
CA PRO A 91 -8.71 12.73 -38.31
C PRO A 91 -8.26 13.74 -37.24
N PHE A 92 -8.79 14.95 -37.25
CA PHE A 92 -8.48 15.96 -36.24
C PHE A 92 -8.96 15.54 -34.85
N VAL A 93 -10.17 15.01 -34.72
CA VAL A 93 -10.71 14.53 -33.45
C VAL A 93 -9.90 13.35 -32.90
N ILE A 94 -9.53 12.38 -33.73
CA ILE A 94 -8.70 11.24 -33.34
C ILE A 94 -7.34 11.72 -32.87
N LEU A 95 -6.69 12.64 -33.58
CA LEU A 95 -5.41 13.21 -33.17
C LEU A 95 -5.51 13.97 -31.85
N LEU A 96 -6.59 14.71 -31.63
CA LEU A 96 -6.83 15.44 -30.38
C LEU A 96 -6.93 14.48 -29.19
N ILE A 97 -7.64 13.36 -29.37
CA ILE A 97 -7.76 12.33 -28.33
C ILE A 97 -6.40 11.71 -28.01
N LEU A 98 -5.61 11.35 -29.02
CA LEU A 98 -4.26 10.79 -28.85
C LEU A 98 -3.32 11.77 -28.16
N ILE A 99 -3.35 13.04 -28.52
CA ILE A 99 -2.53 14.08 -27.90
C ILE A 99 -2.94 14.27 -26.44
N ALA A 100 -4.23 14.32 -26.12
CA ALA A 100 -4.72 14.45 -24.75
C ALA A 100 -4.27 13.26 -23.87
N ASN A 101 -4.38 12.04 -24.38
CA ASN A 101 -3.93 10.84 -23.68
C ASN A 101 -2.40 10.85 -23.45
N ALA A 102 -1.64 11.26 -24.46
CA ALA A 102 -0.18 11.37 -24.34
C ALA A 102 0.23 12.42 -23.30
N ILE A 103 -0.42 13.58 -23.27
CA ILE A 103 -0.14 14.65 -22.30
C ILE A 103 -0.43 14.17 -20.89
N VAL A 104 -1.57 13.52 -20.64
CA VAL A 104 -1.93 13.00 -19.31
C VAL A 104 -0.96 11.93 -18.86
N GLY A 105 -0.58 10.99 -19.74
CA GLY A 105 0.38 9.92 -19.41
C GLY A 105 1.75 10.46 -19.08
N VAL A 106 2.29 11.41 -19.87
CA VAL A 106 3.59 12.04 -19.62
C VAL A 106 3.56 12.83 -18.30
N TRP A 107 2.48 13.56 -18.04
CA TRP A 107 2.34 14.30 -16.79
C TRP A 107 2.35 13.39 -15.57
N GLN A 108 1.63 12.26 -15.60
CA GLN A 108 1.61 11.27 -14.51
C GLN A 108 3.00 10.68 -14.26
N GLU A 109 3.72 10.26 -15.32
CA GLU A 109 5.06 9.67 -15.17
C GLU A 109 6.10 10.69 -14.69
N ARG A 110 6.01 11.94 -15.16
CA ARG A 110 6.96 12.99 -14.78
C ARG A 110 6.81 13.41 -13.32
N ASN A 111 5.59 13.38 -12.78
CA ASN A 111 5.32 13.74 -11.38
C ASN A 111 5.54 12.59 -10.40
N ALA A 112 5.82 11.38 -10.86
CA ALA A 112 6.17 10.27 -9.99
C ALA A 112 7.53 10.52 -9.34
N GLU A 113 7.59 10.54 -8.00
CA GLU A 113 8.82 10.64 -7.25
C GLU A 113 9.64 9.35 -7.41
N ASN A 114 10.94 9.49 -7.61
CA ASN A 114 11.83 8.35 -7.68
C ASN A 114 12.32 7.98 -6.28
N ALA A 115 12.03 6.76 -5.83
CA ALA A 115 12.46 6.25 -4.53
C ALA A 115 14.00 6.17 -4.42
N ILE A 116 14.70 5.90 -5.52
CA ILE A 116 16.17 5.85 -5.55
C ILE A 116 16.76 7.24 -5.29
N GLU A 117 16.17 8.30 -5.86
CA GLU A 117 16.61 9.66 -5.60
C GLU A 117 16.36 10.08 -4.14
N ALA A 118 15.28 9.60 -3.53
CA ALA A 118 15.00 9.88 -2.13
C ALA A 118 16.06 9.30 -1.18
N LEU A 119 16.80 8.27 -1.56
CA LEU A 119 17.92 7.74 -0.79
C LEU A 119 19.06 8.75 -0.64
N LYS A 120 19.23 9.69 -1.57
CA LYS A 120 20.28 10.70 -1.51
C LYS A 120 20.13 11.66 -0.35
N GLU A 121 18.93 11.83 0.20
CA GLU A 121 18.69 12.65 1.40
C GLU A 121 19.45 12.11 2.62
N TYR A 122 19.76 10.82 2.64
CA TYR A 122 20.50 10.17 3.73
C TYR A 122 22.00 10.17 3.50
N GLU A 123 22.50 10.68 2.38
CA GLU A 123 23.94 10.84 2.16
C GLU A 123 24.49 11.97 3.04
N PRO A 124 25.47 11.70 3.91
CA PRO A 124 26.13 12.76 4.66
C PRO A 124 27.03 13.61 3.76
N GLU A 125 27.13 14.88 4.07
CA GLU A 125 27.98 15.81 3.30
C GLU A 125 29.43 15.79 3.75
N MET A 126 29.68 15.67 5.04
CA MET A 126 30.99 15.78 5.68
C MET A 126 31.24 14.66 6.69
N GLY A 127 32.48 14.30 6.86
CA GLY A 127 32.95 13.36 7.85
C GLY A 127 34.26 13.81 8.49
N LYS A 128 34.51 13.36 9.72
CA LYS A 128 35.73 13.65 10.47
C LYS A 128 36.64 12.43 10.44
N VAL A 129 37.85 12.58 9.92
CA VAL A 129 38.79 11.46 9.77
C VAL A 129 40.13 11.76 10.40
N TYR A 130 40.83 10.71 10.84
CA TYR A 130 42.25 10.74 11.22
C TYR A 130 43.07 10.18 10.06
N ARG A 131 43.99 10.96 9.53
CA ARG A 131 44.92 10.54 8.48
C ARG A 131 46.37 10.89 8.85
N ALA A 132 47.33 10.13 8.33
CA ALA A 132 48.72 10.23 8.71
C ALA A 132 49.41 11.56 8.33
N ASP A 133 48.85 12.32 7.40
CA ASP A 133 49.37 13.60 6.96
C ASP A 133 49.12 14.74 7.95
N ARG A 134 48.23 14.55 8.92
CA ARG A 134 47.95 15.52 9.99
C ARG A 134 47.73 14.83 11.33
N LYS A 135 48.17 15.44 12.42
CA LYS A 135 48.05 14.90 13.78
C LYS A 135 46.66 15.13 14.40
N SER A 136 45.83 15.96 13.78
CA SER A 136 44.49 16.27 14.29
C SER A 136 43.39 15.75 13.39
N VAL A 137 42.17 15.68 13.92
CA VAL A 137 40.96 15.31 13.15
C VAL A 137 40.79 16.27 11.98
N GLN A 138 40.61 15.72 10.80
CA GLN A 138 40.33 16.47 9.58
C GLN A 138 38.88 16.35 9.22
N ARG A 139 38.23 17.47 8.88
CA ARG A 139 36.88 17.46 8.34
C ARG A 139 36.97 17.44 6.80
N ILE A 140 36.58 16.31 6.20
CA ILE A 140 36.62 16.12 4.76
C ILE A 140 35.21 15.89 4.21
N LYS A 141 35.05 16.03 2.90
CA LYS A 141 33.78 15.62 2.25
C LYS A 141 33.59 14.13 2.40
N ALA A 142 32.39 13.71 2.71
CA ALA A 142 32.07 12.28 2.91
C ALA A 142 32.43 11.42 1.69
N ARG A 143 32.31 11.95 0.48
CA ARG A 143 32.68 11.24 -0.75
C ARG A 143 34.17 10.87 -0.85
N ASP A 144 35.03 11.56 -0.11
CA ASP A 144 36.47 11.32 -0.11
C ASP A 144 36.90 10.28 0.94
N ILE A 145 35.96 9.79 1.74
CA ILE A 145 36.20 8.71 2.72
C ILE A 145 36.35 7.38 1.98
N VAL A 146 37.39 6.63 2.35
CA VAL A 146 37.67 5.33 1.76
C VAL A 146 37.69 4.24 2.84
N PRO A 147 37.45 2.95 2.50
CA PRO A 147 37.58 1.86 3.46
C PRO A 147 38.97 1.87 4.13
N GLY A 148 38.98 1.71 5.44
CA GLY A 148 40.19 1.79 6.24
C GLY A 148 40.44 3.12 6.91
N ASP A 149 39.70 4.18 6.58
CA ASP A 149 39.78 5.45 7.27
C ASP A 149 39.32 5.34 8.73
N ILE A 150 40.02 6.03 9.61
CA ILE A 150 39.62 6.14 11.02
C ILE A 150 38.72 7.36 11.18
N VAL A 151 37.46 7.14 11.49
CA VAL A 151 36.42 8.18 11.55
C VAL A 151 35.98 8.42 12.98
N GLU A 152 35.84 9.68 13.34
CA GLU A 152 35.26 10.11 14.62
C GLU A 152 33.82 10.56 14.41
N VAL A 153 32.90 10.08 15.26
CA VAL A 153 31.49 10.49 15.25
C VAL A 153 31.06 10.92 16.65
N ALA A 154 30.21 11.91 16.71
CA ALA A 154 29.70 12.50 17.95
C ALA A 154 28.19 12.77 17.85
N VAL A 155 27.58 13.19 18.95
CA VAL A 155 26.14 13.52 19.01
C VAL A 155 25.78 14.52 17.90
N GLY A 156 24.71 14.23 17.18
CA GLY A 156 24.20 15.05 16.09
C GLY A 156 24.86 14.81 14.75
N ASP A 157 25.94 14.03 14.69
CA ASP A 157 26.59 13.67 13.42
C ASP A 157 25.82 12.59 12.69
N LYS A 158 25.75 12.71 11.36
CA LYS A 158 25.29 11.67 10.47
C LYS A 158 26.46 10.74 10.15
N VAL A 159 26.25 9.43 10.24
CA VAL A 159 27.29 8.45 9.98
C VAL A 159 27.65 8.46 8.49
N PRO A 160 28.94 8.70 8.11
CA PRO A 160 29.32 8.91 6.71
C PRO A 160 29.48 7.63 5.88
N ALA A 161 29.68 6.50 6.51
CA ALA A 161 29.88 5.21 5.85
C ALA A 161 29.56 4.08 6.83
N ASP A 162 29.63 2.82 6.39
CA ASP A 162 29.49 1.68 7.30
C ASP A 162 30.79 1.54 8.10
N ILE A 163 30.71 1.68 9.43
CA ILE A 163 31.85 1.81 10.33
C ILE A 163 31.80 0.69 11.38
N ARG A 164 32.96 0.01 11.59
CA ARG A 164 33.16 -0.87 12.72
C ARG A 164 33.68 -0.05 13.90
N ILE A 165 32.98 -0.04 15.02
CA ILE A 165 33.36 0.74 16.21
C ILE A 165 34.65 0.17 16.81
N LEU A 166 35.67 1.01 16.95
CA LEU A 166 36.95 0.65 17.59
C LEU A 166 36.97 1.00 19.09
N ALA A 167 36.50 2.19 19.41
CA ALA A 167 36.45 2.66 20.79
C ALA A 167 35.29 3.63 20.98
N ILE A 168 34.62 3.50 22.13
CA ILE A 168 33.57 4.44 22.55
C ILE A 168 34.23 5.40 23.54
N LYS A 169 34.22 6.71 23.21
CA LYS A 169 34.85 7.76 24.02
C LYS A 169 33.93 8.36 25.08
N SER A 170 32.68 7.96 25.12
CA SER A 170 31.67 8.35 26.11
C SER A 170 31.25 7.14 26.94
N THR A 171 30.41 7.35 27.94
CA THR A 171 29.89 6.25 28.78
C THR A 171 29.01 5.31 27.95
N THR A 172 28.16 5.86 27.10
CA THR A 172 27.29 5.07 26.22
C THR A 172 27.26 5.72 24.82
N LEU A 173 27.06 4.88 23.82
CA LEU A 173 26.83 5.31 22.45
C LEU A 173 25.45 4.83 22.03
N ARG A 174 24.56 5.78 21.72
CA ARG A 174 23.21 5.50 21.21
C ARG A 174 23.10 6.02 19.80
N VAL A 175 22.51 5.22 18.94
CA VAL A 175 22.35 5.54 17.52
C VAL A 175 20.89 5.36 17.13
N ASP A 176 20.35 6.37 16.45
CA ASP A 176 19.04 6.27 15.82
C ASP A 176 19.22 5.68 14.43
N GLN A 177 18.86 4.40 14.28
CA GLN A 177 18.92 3.69 13.01
C GLN A 177 17.55 3.27 12.52
N SER A 178 16.51 4.04 12.86
CA SER A 178 15.13 3.78 12.44
C SER A 178 14.95 3.73 10.93
N ILE A 179 15.74 4.48 10.18
CA ILE A 179 15.72 4.48 8.72
C ILE A 179 16.08 3.12 8.11
N LEU A 180 16.91 2.33 8.79
CA LEU A 180 17.34 1.01 8.32
C LEU A 180 16.56 -0.13 8.97
N THR A 181 16.24 -0.03 10.25
CA THR A 181 15.64 -1.14 11.02
C THR A 181 14.16 -0.94 11.31
N GLY A 182 13.62 0.26 11.13
CA GLY A 182 12.24 0.60 11.46
C GLY A 182 11.96 0.78 12.95
N GLU A 183 12.94 0.53 13.83
CA GLU A 183 12.78 0.68 15.26
C GLU A 183 12.91 2.14 15.68
N SER A 184 11.90 2.66 16.37
CA SER A 184 11.86 4.05 16.83
C SER A 184 12.77 4.34 18.02
N VAL A 185 13.28 3.31 18.69
CA VAL A 185 14.12 3.41 19.87
C VAL A 185 15.60 3.47 19.46
N SER A 186 16.37 4.37 20.08
CA SER A 186 17.81 4.43 19.89
C SER A 186 18.50 3.16 20.38
N VAL A 187 19.44 2.66 19.61
CA VAL A 187 20.16 1.42 19.91
C VAL A 187 21.48 1.75 20.64
N ILE A 188 21.73 1.00 21.71
CA ILE A 188 23.00 1.10 22.44
C ILE A 188 24.05 0.25 21.73
N LYS A 189 25.19 0.85 21.40
CA LYS A 189 26.29 0.18 20.71
C LYS A 189 27.43 -0.17 21.66
N HIS A 190 28.23 -1.15 21.27
CA HIS A 190 29.41 -1.62 21.99
C HIS A 190 30.55 -1.97 21.00
N THR A 191 31.72 -2.31 21.53
CA THR A 191 32.92 -2.62 20.76
C THR A 191 33.20 -4.13 20.62
N ASP A 192 32.52 -4.97 21.39
CA ASP A 192 32.78 -6.42 21.41
C ASP A 192 32.35 -7.06 20.07
N PRO A 193 33.08 -8.06 19.56
CA PRO A 193 32.65 -8.79 18.39
C PRO A 193 31.29 -9.45 18.57
N VAL A 194 30.47 -9.42 17.53
CA VAL A 194 29.21 -10.17 17.48
C VAL A 194 29.55 -11.58 16.96
N PRO A 195 29.29 -12.64 17.70
CA PRO A 195 29.80 -13.97 17.33
C PRO A 195 29.13 -14.56 16.08
N ASP A 196 27.99 -14.08 15.71
CA ASP A 196 27.23 -14.58 14.57
C ASP A 196 27.60 -13.86 13.27
N PRO A 197 28.32 -14.53 12.30
CA PRO A 197 28.67 -13.88 11.05
C PRO A 197 27.47 -13.55 10.16
N ARG A 198 26.31 -14.16 10.39
CA ARG A 198 25.05 -13.91 9.69
C ARG A 198 24.05 -13.09 10.51
N ALA A 199 24.54 -12.31 11.47
CA ALA A 199 23.67 -11.47 12.29
C ALA A 199 22.90 -10.46 11.45
N VAL A 200 21.64 -10.20 11.84
CA VAL A 200 20.83 -9.13 11.26
C VAL A 200 21.37 -7.75 11.64
N ASN A 201 21.08 -6.72 10.88
CA ASN A 201 21.58 -5.38 11.16
C ASN A 201 21.20 -4.86 12.56
N GLN A 202 20.07 -5.28 13.11
CA GLN A 202 19.65 -4.96 14.47
C GLN A 202 20.60 -5.55 15.52
N ASP A 203 21.18 -6.72 15.26
CA ASP A 203 22.05 -7.44 16.18
C ASP A 203 23.53 -7.07 16.02
N LYS A 204 23.89 -6.32 14.98
CA LYS A 204 25.24 -5.80 14.77
C LYS A 204 25.50 -4.59 15.67
N LYS A 205 25.61 -4.82 16.97
CA LYS A 205 25.74 -3.79 17.99
C LYS A 205 27.09 -3.05 17.98
N ASN A 206 28.04 -3.52 17.21
CA ASN A 206 29.37 -2.93 17.09
C ASN A 206 29.59 -2.20 15.76
N MET A 207 28.56 -2.06 14.96
CA MET A 207 28.58 -1.41 13.65
C MET A 207 27.75 -0.12 13.65
N LEU A 208 28.23 0.87 12.94
CA LEU A 208 27.47 2.08 12.57
C LEU A 208 27.16 2.03 11.09
N PHE A 209 25.94 2.36 10.70
CA PHE A 209 25.50 2.31 9.31
C PHE A 209 25.38 3.71 8.70
N SER A 210 25.78 3.85 7.43
CA SER A 210 25.68 5.11 6.70
C SER A 210 24.25 5.66 6.68
N GLY A 211 24.11 6.96 6.88
CA GLY A 211 22.83 7.66 6.88
C GLY A 211 22.09 7.67 8.21
N THR A 212 22.53 6.91 9.20
CA THR A 212 21.97 6.94 10.56
C THR A 212 22.54 8.12 11.37
N ASN A 213 21.84 8.50 12.43
CA ASN A 213 22.24 9.62 13.28
C ASN A 213 22.73 9.16 14.64
N ILE A 214 23.73 9.80 15.19
CA ILE A 214 24.22 9.58 16.54
C ILE A 214 23.31 10.33 17.53
N ALA A 215 22.56 9.60 18.35
CA ALA A 215 21.65 10.17 19.33
C ALA A 215 22.33 10.59 20.63
N ALA A 216 23.34 9.86 21.06
CA ALA A 216 24.11 10.17 22.26
C ALA A 216 25.49 9.53 22.20
N GLY A 217 26.50 10.22 22.73
CA GLY A 217 27.85 9.69 22.85
C GLY A 217 28.80 10.09 21.73
N LYS A 218 30.03 9.59 21.86
CA LYS A 218 31.15 9.85 20.94
C LYS A 218 31.94 8.56 20.74
N ALA A 219 32.32 8.26 19.51
CA ALA A 219 33.06 7.04 19.20
C ALA A 219 34.04 7.26 18.04
N VAL A 220 35.00 6.37 17.96
CA VAL A 220 35.96 6.26 16.85
C VAL A 220 35.83 4.86 16.26
N GLY A 221 35.83 4.78 14.94
CA GLY A 221 35.74 3.52 14.23
C GLY A 221 36.49 3.50 12.93
N ILE A 222 36.66 2.30 12.37
CA ILE A 222 37.27 2.09 11.05
C ILE A 222 36.18 1.86 10.00
N VAL A 223 36.30 2.54 8.86
CA VAL A 223 35.37 2.38 7.75
C VAL A 223 35.51 0.98 7.14
N ALA A 224 34.44 0.21 7.17
CA ALA A 224 34.39 -1.15 6.60
C ALA A 224 33.87 -1.21 5.17
N ALA A 225 32.94 -0.31 4.83
CA ALA A 225 32.34 -0.26 3.50
C ALA A 225 31.93 1.17 3.14
N THR A 226 32.00 1.51 1.86
CA THR A 226 31.63 2.82 1.33
C THR A 226 30.76 2.72 0.08
N GLY A 227 30.02 3.77 -0.24
CA GLY A 227 29.25 3.88 -1.48
C GLY A 227 28.23 2.77 -1.66
N VAL A 228 28.32 2.07 -2.77
CA VAL A 228 27.40 0.97 -3.14
C VAL A 228 27.54 -0.28 -2.25
N SER A 229 28.65 -0.41 -1.54
CA SER A 229 28.87 -1.55 -0.62
C SER A 229 28.30 -1.32 0.78
N THR A 230 27.79 -0.12 1.07
CA THR A 230 27.07 0.17 2.31
C THR A 230 25.70 -0.49 2.30
N GLU A 231 25.06 -0.61 3.47
CA GLU A 231 23.69 -1.16 3.56
C GLU A 231 22.69 -0.34 2.72
N ILE A 232 22.78 0.99 2.73
CA ILE A 232 21.98 1.86 1.87
C ILE A 232 22.32 1.65 0.38
N GLY A 233 23.58 1.47 0.04
CA GLY A 233 24.02 1.17 -1.33
C GLY A 233 23.46 -0.15 -1.84
N LYS A 234 23.40 -1.19 -1.01
CA LYS A 234 22.79 -2.47 -1.34
C LYS A 234 21.29 -2.34 -1.58
N ILE A 235 20.60 -1.53 -0.79
CA ILE A 235 19.18 -1.23 -0.97
C ILE A 235 18.95 -0.56 -2.33
N ARG A 236 19.75 0.43 -2.66
CA ARG A 236 19.68 1.11 -3.96
C ARG A 236 19.84 0.13 -5.13
N ASP A 237 20.83 -0.76 -5.05
CA ASP A 237 21.06 -1.76 -6.09
C ASP A 237 19.89 -2.74 -6.23
N GLN A 238 19.30 -3.17 -5.11
CA GLN A 238 18.12 -4.02 -5.14
C GLN A 238 16.91 -3.31 -5.75
N MET A 239 16.70 -2.04 -5.43
CA MET A 239 15.62 -1.24 -6.01
C MET A 239 15.82 -1.03 -7.53
N ALA A 240 17.04 -0.76 -7.94
CA ALA A 240 17.38 -0.59 -9.36
C ALA A 240 17.19 -1.88 -10.18
N ALA A 241 17.41 -3.04 -9.54
CA ALA A 241 17.22 -4.34 -10.18
C ALA A 241 15.75 -4.80 -10.21
N THR A 242 14.85 -4.15 -9.48
CA THR A 242 13.44 -4.52 -9.41
C THR A 242 12.65 -3.83 -10.53
N GLU A 243 12.03 -4.64 -11.40
CA GLU A 243 11.12 -4.16 -12.44
C GLU A 243 9.69 -4.11 -11.89
N GLN A 244 8.94 -3.07 -12.29
CA GLN A 244 7.52 -2.97 -11.96
C GLN A 244 6.70 -3.79 -12.96
N ASP A 245 5.96 -4.77 -12.46
CA ASP A 245 5.01 -5.52 -13.26
C ASP A 245 3.70 -4.73 -13.44
N LYS A 246 3.04 -4.98 -14.57
CA LYS A 246 1.72 -4.41 -14.83
C LYS A 246 0.68 -5.02 -13.88
N THR A 247 -0.35 -4.25 -13.54
CA THR A 247 -1.48 -4.77 -12.75
C THR A 247 -2.23 -5.87 -13.49
N PRO A 248 -2.92 -6.79 -12.78
CA PRO A 248 -3.68 -7.87 -13.44
C PRO A 248 -4.71 -7.34 -14.46
N LEU A 249 -5.37 -6.25 -14.15
CA LEU A 249 -6.33 -5.64 -15.10
C LEU A 249 -5.63 -5.08 -16.34
N GLN A 250 -4.49 -4.42 -16.18
CA GLN A 250 -3.70 -3.93 -17.32
C GLN A 250 -3.25 -5.06 -18.22
N GLN A 251 -2.79 -6.18 -17.65
CA GLN A 251 -2.42 -7.37 -18.42
C GLN A 251 -3.60 -7.92 -19.21
N LYS A 252 -4.78 -8.00 -18.60
CA LYS A 252 -6.00 -8.47 -19.25
C LYS A 252 -6.45 -7.52 -20.36
N LEU A 253 -6.37 -6.21 -20.13
CA LEU A 253 -6.70 -5.21 -21.14
C LEU A 253 -5.71 -5.23 -22.31
N ASP A 254 -4.42 -5.43 -22.05
CA ASP A 254 -3.41 -5.56 -23.12
C ASP A 254 -3.64 -6.82 -23.96
N GLU A 255 -3.92 -7.96 -23.35
CA GLU A 255 -4.27 -9.21 -24.06
C GLU A 255 -5.54 -9.02 -24.89
N PHE A 256 -6.55 -8.39 -24.33
CA PHE A 256 -7.78 -8.04 -25.04
C PHE A 256 -7.50 -7.11 -26.23
N GLY A 257 -6.65 -6.10 -26.02
CA GLY A 257 -6.23 -5.19 -27.07
C GLY A 257 -5.53 -5.88 -28.24
N GLU A 258 -4.63 -6.85 -27.97
CA GLU A 258 -3.98 -7.64 -29.01
C GLU A 258 -4.97 -8.49 -29.79
N GLN A 259 -5.85 -9.21 -29.09
CA GLN A 259 -6.88 -10.03 -29.72
C GLN A 259 -7.83 -9.18 -30.54
N LEU A 260 -8.25 -8.05 -30.02
CA LEU A 260 -9.12 -7.11 -30.71
C LEU A 260 -8.46 -6.58 -31.98
N SER A 261 -7.18 -6.22 -31.93
CA SER A 261 -6.42 -5.74 -33.08
C SER A 261 -6.37 -6.78 -34.19
N LYS A 262 -6.14 -8.05 -33.87
CA LYS A 262 -6.14 -9.14 -34.85
C LYS A 262 -7.51 -9.34 -35.47
N VAL A 263 -8.57 -9.32 -34.65
CA VAL A 263 -9.96 -9.49 -35.11
C VAL A 263 -10.39 -8.32 -35.99
N ILE A 264 -10.06 -7.08 -35.58
CA ILE A 264 -10.36 -5.86 -36.37
C ILE A 264 -9.68 -5.92 -37.72
N SER A 265 -8.38 -6.26 -37.76
CA SER A 265 -7.64 -6.35 -39.02
C SER A 265 -8.21 -7.40 -39.95
N LEU A 266 -8.59 -8.56 -39.41
CA LEU A 266 -9.20 -9.64 -40.17
C LEU A 266 -10.58 -9.21 -40.76
N ILE A 267 -11.42 -8.59 -39.95
CA ILE A 267 -12.75 -8.13 -40.36
C ILE A 267 -12.63 -7.02 -41.39
N CYS A 268 -11.72 -6.07 -41.19
CA CYS A 268 -11.51 -4.97 -42.16
C CYS A 268 -11.08 -5.53 -43.52
N VAL A 269 -10.13 -6.44 -43.56
CA VAL A 269 -9.67 -7.10 -44.78
C VAL A 269 -10.80 -7.91 -45.43
N ALA A 270 -11.57 -8.65 -44.65
CA ALA A 270 -12.70 -9.44 -45.15
C ALA A 270 -13.81 -8.58 -45.77
N VAL A 271 -14.17 -7.48 -45.12
CA VAL A 271 -15.18 -6.53 -45.64
C VAL A 271 -14.69 -5.92 -46.94
N TRP A 272 -13.42 -5.51 -47.00
CA TRP A 272 -12.88 -4.92 -48.22
C TRP A 272 -12.83 -5.93 -49.37
N LEU A 273 -12.42 -7.17 -49.12
CA LEU A 273 -12.37 -8.22 -50.16
C LEU A 273 -13.74 -8.70 -50.61
N ILE A 274 -14.72 -8.85 -49.69
CA ILE A 274 -16.09 -9.25 -50.02
C ILE A 274 -16.74 -8.27 -51.00
N ASN A 275 -16.45 -6.99 -50.88
CA ASN A 275 -17.03 -5.93 -51.69
C ASN A 275 -16.19 -5.57 -52.94
N ILE A 276 -15.20 -6.41 -53.28
CA ILE A 276 -14.31 -6.11 -54.43
C ILE A 276 -15.08 -5.99 -55.76
N GLY A 277 -16.19 -6.74 -55.93
CA GLY A 277 -17.07 -6.71 -57.11
C GLY A 277 -17.88 -5.43 -57.24
N HIS A 278 -17.96 -4.63 -56.17
CA HIS A 278 -18.72 -3.36 -56.14
C HIS A 278 -17.83 -2.13 -56.33
N PHE A 279 -16.52 -2.30 -56.55
CA PHE A 279 -15.59 -1.18 -56.72
C PHE A 279 -15.83 -0.37 -58.00
N ASN A 280 -16.40 -1.00 -59.03
CA ASN A 280 -16.71 -0.38 -60.35
C ASN A 280 -18.14 0.11 -60.48
N ASP A 281 -18.92 0.17 -59.40
CA ASP A 281 -20.32 0.57 -59.43
C ASP A 281 -20.47 2.03 -59.87
N PRO A 282 -21.59 2.40 -60.54
CA PRO A 282 -21.81 3.73 -61.10
C PRO A 282 -21.74 4.89 -60.09
N VAL A 283 -22.06 4.63 -58.81
CA VAL A 283 -21.94 5.59 -57.68
C VAL A 283 -20.51 6.10 -57.53
N HIS A 284 -19.53 5.25 -57.82
CA HIS A 284 -18.11 5.59 -57.75
C HIS A 284 -17.58 6.19 -59.10
N GLY A 285 -18.46 6.58 -59.99
CA GLY A 285 -18.09 7.12 -61.30
C GLY A 285 -17.40 6.11 -62.22
N GLY A 286 -17.60 4.81 -62.00
CA GLY A 286 -16.98 3.74 -62.77
C GLY A 286 -15.48 3.55 -62.49
N SER A 287 -14.92 4.29 -61.56
CA SER A 287 -13.49 4.16 -61.14
C SER A 287 -13.34 3.11 -60.08
N TRP A 288 -12.55 2.06 -60.35
CA TRP A 288 -12.19 1.05 -59.38
C TRP A 288 -11.50 1.62 -58.17
N PHE A 289 -10.68 2.64 -58.34
CA PHE A 289 -9.98 3.35 -57.26
C PHE A 289 -10.93 4.05 -56.30
N ARG A 290 -11.97 4.72 -56.76
CA ARG A 290 -12.97 5.38 -55.90
C ARG A 290 -13.77 4.36 -55.10
N GLY A 291 -14.13 3.25 -55.69
CA GLY A 291 -14.78 2.14 -54.98
C GLY A 291 -13.92 1.53 -53.91
N ALA A 292 -12.64 1.32 -54.19
CA ALA A 292 -11.68 0.86 -53.23
C ALA A 292 -11.54 1.82 -52.04
N ILE A 293 -11.50 3.13 -52.28
CA ILE A 293 -11.47 4.16 -51.23
C ILE A 293 -12.73 4.11 -50.37
N TYR A 294 -13.90 3.98 -50.98
CA TYR A 294 -15.18 3.94 -50.25
C TYR A 294 -15.22 2.78 -49.25
N TYR A 295 -14.87 1.57 -49.68
CA TYR A 295 -14.87 0.41 -48.80
C TYR A 295 -13.69 0.44 -47.77
N PHE A 296 -12.63 1.14 -48.09
CA PHE A 296 -11.57 1.40 -47.15
C PHE A 296 -12.02 2.35 -46.03
N LYS A 297 -12.85 3.37 -46.33
CA LYS A 297 -13.50 4.21 -45.32
C LYS A 297 -14.41 3.39 -44.40
N ILE A 298 -15.15 2.44 -44.94
CA ILE A 298 -15.94 1.50 -44.10
C ILE A 298 -15.06 0.69 -43.18
N ALA A 299 -13.92 0.22 -43.66
CA ALA A 299 -12.95 -0.48 -42.82
C ALA A 299 -12.41 0.42 -41.66
N VAL A 300 -12.14 1.68 -41.94
CA VAL A 300 -11.76 2.66 -40.92
C VAL A 300 -12.89 2.87 -39.91
N ALA A 301 -14.14 2.95 -40.36
CA ALA A 301 -15.30 3.05 -39.49
C ALA A 301 -15.42 1.82 -38.56
N LEU A 302 -15.18 0.60 -39.06
CA LEU A 302 -15.15 -0.61 -38.28
C LEU A 302 -14.07 -0.55 -37.19
N ALA A 303 -12.87 -0.10 -37.56
CA ALA A 303 -11.77 0.04 -36.59
C ALA A 303 -12.12 1.02 -35.45
N VAL A 304 -12.72 2.17 -35.79
CA VAL A 304 -13.18 3.15 -34.79
C VAL A 304 -14.30 2.57 -33.92
N ALA A 305 -15.27 1.90 -34.49
CA ALA A 305 -16.40 1.32 -33.77
C ALA A 305 -15.96 0.24 -32.78
N ALA A 306 -14.94 -0.54 -33.14
CA ALA A 306 -14.46 -1.64 -32.32
C ALA A 306 -13.58 -1.20 -31.14
N ILE A 307 -13.07 0.01 -31.15
CA ILE A 307 -12.17 0.52 -30.08
C ILE A 307 -12.98 1.33 -29.07
N PRO A 308 -12.93 0.97 -27.77
CA PRO A 308 -13.61 1.71 -26.71
C PRO A 308 -12.78 2.94 -26.28
N GLU A 309 -12.84 4.03 -27.02
CA GLU A 309 -12.04 5.24 -26.79
C GLU A 309 -12.29 5.88 -25.41
N GLY A 310 -13.52 5.77 -24.89
CA GLY A 310 -13.88 6.30 -23.58
C GLY A 310 -13.43 5.44 -22.41
N LEU A 311 -13.03 4.21 -22.64
CA LEU A 311 -12.69 3.26 -21.56
C LEU A 311 -11.55 3.73 -20.66
N PRO A 312 -10.39 4.23 -21.16
CA PRO A 312 -9.32 4.71 -20.29
C PRO A 312 -9.76 5.86 -19.38
N ALA A 313 -10.55 6.79 -19.87
CA ALA A 313 -11.05 7.92 -19.09
C ALA A 313 -11.98 7.47 -17.96
N VAL A 314 -12.88 6.54 -18.24
CA VAL A 314 -13.81 5.99 -17.24
C VAL A 314 -13.07 5.20 -16.17
N ILE A 315 -12.12 4.37 -16.56
CA ILE A 315 -11.27 3.62 -15.61
C ILE A 315 -10.53 4.59 -14.69
N THR A 316 -9.87 5.59 -15.24
CA THR A 316 -9.14 6.60 -14.47
C THR A 316 -10.06 7.35 -13.51
N THR A 317 -11.24 7.75 -13.93
CA THR A 317 -12.22 8.43 -13.08
C THR A 317 -12.70 7.54 -11.94
N CYS A 318 -13.02 6.29 -12.23
CA CYS A 318 -13.45 5.33 -11.21
C CYS A 318 -12.36 5.07 -10.16
N LEU A 319 -11.13 4.87 -10.61
CA LEU A 319 -9.98 4.69 -9.72
C LEU A 319 -9.70 5.94 -8.87
N ALA A 320 -9.80 7.12 -9.44
CA ALA A 320 -9.60 8.38 -8.71
C ALA A 320 -10.66 8.59 -7.62
N LEU A 321 -11.92 8.29 -7.90
CA LEU A 321 -12.99 8.34 -6.91
C LEU A 321 -12.80 7.30 -5.81
N GLY A 322 -12.37 6.10 -6.15
CA GLY A 322 -12.02 5.05 -5.20
C GLY A 322 -10.87 5.45 -4.30
N THR A 323 -9.82 6.04 -4.87
CA THR A 323 -8.67 6.57 -4.14
C THR A 323 -9.11 7.64 -3.14
N ARG A 324 -10.01 8.53 -3.54
CA ARG A 324 -10.54 9.57 -2.64
C ARG A 324 -11.33 8.96 -1.47
N ARG A 325 -12.14 7.93 -1.72
CA ARG A 325 -12.86 7.22 -0.64
C ARG A 325 -11.91 6.50 0.31
N MET A 326 -10.85 5.87 -0.21
CA MET A 326 -9.81 5.25 0.62
C MET A 326 -9.06 6.27 1.46
N ALA A 327 -8.76 7.46 0.93
CA ALA A 327 -8.09 8.53 1.67
C ALA A 327 -8.91 8.98 2.88
N LYS A 328 -10.23 9.00 2.78
CA LYS A 328 -11.12 9.31 3.91
C LYS A 328 -11.04 8.26 5.02
N LYS A 329 -10.62 7.03 4.69
CA LYS A 329 -10.43 5.92 5.63
C LYS A 329 -8.96 5.76 6.04
N ASN A 330 -8.13 6.79 5.87
CA ASN A 330 -6.70 6.85 6.20
C ASN A 330 -5.78 5.99 5.30
N ALA A 331 -6.25 5.48 4.19
CA ALA A 331 -5.43 4.78 3.20
C ALA A 331 -5.17 5.70 2.01
N ILE A 332 -3.96 6.22 1.89
CA ILE A 332 -3.56 7.13 0.81
C ILE A 332 -2.93 6.30 -0.30
N VAL A 333 -3.62 6.17 -1.42
CA VAL A 333 -3.11 5.44 -2.59
C VAL A 333 -2.31 6.39 -3.48
N ARG A 334 -1.08 6.02 -3.79
CA ARG A 334 -0.17 6.82 -4.62
C ARG A 334 -0.22 6.45 -6.10
N SER A 335 -0.64 5.23 -6.41
CA SER A 335 -0.76 4.72 -7.78
C SER A 335 -2.20 4.34 -8.05
N LEU A 336 -2.85 5.00 -8.99
CA LEU A 336 -4.26 4.71 -9.34
C LEU A 336 -4.51 3.25 -9.73
N PRO A 337 -3.65 2.61 -10.55
CA PRO A 337 -3.87 1.21 -10.91
C PRO A 337 -3.84 0.24 -9.73
N SER A 338 -3.17 0.61 -8.64
CA SER A 338 -3.05 -0.24 -7.45
C SER A 338 -4.37 -0.46 -6.72
N VAL A 339 -5.35 0.42 -6.90
CA VAL A 339 -6.70 0.26 -6.33
C VAL A 339 -7.35 -1.02 -6.83
N GLU A 340 -7.19 -1.31 -8.11
CA GLU A 340 -7.69 -2.55 -8.72
C GLU A 340 -6.95 -3.78 -8.16
N THR A 341 -5.64 -3.70 -8.06
CA THR A 341 -4.80 -4.79 -7.55
C THR A 341 -5.13 -5.15 -6.09
N LEU A 342 -5.51 -4.17 -5.28
CA LEU A 342 -5.99 -4.41 -3.91
C LEU A 342 -7.16 -5.41 -3.87
N GLY A 343 -8.05 -5.34 -4.83
CA GLY A 343 -9.19 -6.27 -4.93
C GLY A 343 -8.78 -7.73 -5.20
N CYS A 344 -7.58 -7.95 -5.73
CA CYS A 344 -7.01 -9.28 -5.97
C CYS A 344 -6.15 -9.80 -4.82
N THR A 345 -5.91 -9.01 -3.80
CA THR A 345 -4.97 -9.36 -2.72
C THR A 345 -5.36 -10.69 -2.08
N SER A 346 -4.45 -11.64 -2.12
CA SER A 346 -4.62 -12.98 -1.54
C SER A 346 -3.77 -13.20 -0.30
N VAL A 347 -2.71 -12.44 -0.15
CA VAL A 347 -1.80 -12.52 1.00
C VAL A 347 -1.45 -11.11 1.45
N ILE A 348 -1.55 -10.85 2.74
CA ILE A 348 -1.10 -9.62 3.37
C ILE A 348 0.07 -9.97 4.30
N CYS A 349 1.25 -9.47 3.98
CA CYS A 349 2.44 -9.57 4.84
C CYS A 349 2.52 -8.28 5.66
N SER A 350 2.27 -8.36 6.95
CA SER A 350 2.21 -7.20 7.83
C SER A 350 3.32 -7.24 8.87
N ASP A 351 3.94 -6.09 9.10
CA ASP A 351 4.83 -5.89 10.25
C ASP A 351 4.03 -5.97 11.56
N LYS A 352 4.67 -6.49 12.60
CA LYS A 352 4.05 -6.54 13.93
C LYS A 352 4.02 -5.15 14.57
N THR A 353 5.18 -4.52 14.70
CA THR A 353 5.35 -3.29 15.48
C THR A 353 4.75 -2.09 14.76
N GLY A 354 3.84 -1.40 15.42
CA GLY A 354 3.19 -0.19 14.93
C GLY A 354 2.02 -0.43 13.98
N THR A 355 1.96 -1.58 13.31
CA THR A 355 0.87 -1.93 12.38
C THR A 355 -0.16 -2.85 13.03
N LEU A 356 0.25 -4.01 13.48
CA LEU A 356 -0.60 -4.94 14.24
C LEU A 356 -0.68 -4.54 15.71
N THR A 357 0.34 -3.89 16.22
CA THR A 357 0.41 -3.39 17.58
C THR A 357 0.38 -1.86 17.61
N THR A 358 0.14 -1.28 18.77
CA THR A 358 0.09 0.18 18.95
C THR A 358 1.46 0.84 18.90
N ASN A 359 2.56 0.07 18.93
CA ASN A 359 3.94 0.54 19.10
C ASN A 359 4.11 1.41 20.35
N GLN A 360 3.30 1.14 21.36
CA GLN A 360 3.32 1.85 22.63
C GLN A 360 3.42 0.81 23.75
N MET A 361 4.60 0.73 24.36
CA MET A 361 4.78 -0.15 25.50
C MET A 361 3.86 0.27 26.64
N SER A 362 3.19 -0.67 27.25
CA SER A 362 2.34 -0.42 28.42
C SER A 362 2.52 -1.53 29.45
N VAL A 363 2.42 -1.16 30.69
CA VAL A 363 2.43 -2.13 31.78
C VAL A 363 1.07 -2.81 31.83
N CYS A 364 1.05 -4.14 31.66
CA CYS A 364 -0.18 -4.95 31.68
C CYS A 364 -0.40 -5.63 33.01
N LYS A 365 0.67 -6.04 33.65
CA LYS A 365 0.65 -6.76 34.93
C LYS A 365 1.75 -6.25 35.84
N MET A 366 1.50 -6.32 37.11
CA MET A 366 2.50 -6.09 38.17
C MET A 366 2.18 -6.96 39.35
N PHE A 367 3.20 -7.28 40.14
CA PHE A 367 2.98 -7.94 41.42
C PHE A 367 3.88 -7.36 42.49
N ILE A 368 3.40 -7.47 43.73
CA ILE A 368 4.14 -7.18 44.94
C ILE A 368 3.99 -8.37 45.88
N ILE A 369 4.79 -8.43 46.91
CA ILE A 369 4.71 -9.51 47.91
C ILE A 369 3.67 -9.13 48.95
N ASP A 370 2.68 -10.01 49.15
CA ASP A 370 1.62 -9.83 50.13
C ASP A 370 2.10 -10.24 51.53
N LYS A 371 2.63 -11.48 51.64
CA LYS A 371 3.18 -11.99 52.88
C LYS A 371 4.17 -13.11 52.64
N VAL A 372 5.07 -13.28 53.61
CA VAL A 372 6.02 -14.38 53.62
C VAL A 372 5.90 -15.12 54.96
N ASP A 373 5.46 -16.37 54.93
CA ASP A 373 5.36 -17.26 56.07
C ASP A 373 6.38 -18.40 55.90
N GLY A 374 7.56 -18.25 56.51
CA GLY A 374 8.65 -19.23 56.41
C GLY A 374 9.13 -19.40 54.97
N ASN A 375 8.84 -20.57 54.37
CA ASN A 375 9.20 -20.86 52.97
C ASN A 375 8.08 -20.58 51.97
N VAL A 376 6.90 -20.10 52.40
CA VAL A 376 5.75 -19.79 51.53
C VAL A 376 5.68 -18.30 51.28
N CYS A 377 5.70 -17.94 50.03
CA CYS A 377 5.54 -16.54 49.55
C CYS A 377 4.22 -16.38 48.81
N VAL A 378 3.40 -15.45 49.29
CA VAL A 378 2.14 -15.10 48.63
C VAL A 378 2.32 -13.77 47.90
N LEU A 379 1.98 -13.75 46.61
CA LEU A 379 2.10 -12.56 45.74
C LEU A 379 0.73 -11.94 45.51
N ASN A 380 0.69 -10.61 45.54
CA ASN A 380 -0.47 -9.84 45.02
C ASN A 380 -0.23 -9.46 43.57
N GLU A 381 -0.98 -10.08 42.68
CA GLU A 381 -0.91 -9.80 41.26
C GLU A 381 -2.01 -8.80 40.87
N PHE A 382 -1.66 -7.82 40.08
CA PHE A 382 -2.56 -6.78 39.57
C PHE A 382 -2.50 -6.72 38.05
N SER A 383 -3.64 -6.43 37.44
CA SER A 383 -3.74 -6.16 36.02
C SER A 383 -4.02 -4.68 35.80
N ILE A 384 -3.49 -4.10 34.74
CA ILE A 384 -3.65 -2.69 34.42
C ILE A 384 -4.34 -2.57 33.07
N THR A 385 -5.41 -1.77 33.00
CA THR A 385 -6.14 -1.49 31.77
C THR A 385 -5.51 -0.34 30.99
N GLY A 386 -5.78 -0.27 29.72
CA GLY A 386 -5.25 0.74 28.80
C GLY A 386 -3.99 0.28 28.09
N SER A 387 -3.94 0.48 26.82
CA SER A 387 -2.89 -0.01 25.90
C SER A 387 -2.07 1.10 25.27
N THR A 388 -2.32 2.36 25.64
CA THR A 388 -1.66 3.54 25.08
C THR A 388 -0.92 4.32 26.15
N TYR A 389 -0.21 5.36 25.77
CA TYR A 389 0.41 6.30 26.70
C TYR A 389 -0.59 7.23 27.39
N ALA A 390 -1.88 7.15 27.09
CA ALA A 390 -2.90 7.92 27.77
C ALA A 390 -2.95 7.56 29.26
N PRO A 391 -2.95 8.54 30.18
CA PRO A 391 -2.96 8.29 31.63
C PRO A 391 -4.31 7.83 32.17
N GLU A 392 -5.14 7.26 31.32
CA GLU A 392 -6.46 6.73 31.63
C GLU A 392 -6.43 5.22 31.70
N GLY A 393 -6.76 4.67 32.84
CA GLY A 393 -6.82 3.24 33.06
C GLY A 393 -7.04 2.92 34.53
N GLU A 394 -7.32 1.67 34.81
CA GLU A 394 -7.63 1.17 36.14
C GLU A 394 -6.68 0.06 36.56
N VAL A 395 -6.37 -0.03 37.84
CA VAL A 395 -5.65 -1.15 38.44
C VAL A 395 -6.70 -2.16 38.93
N LEU A 396 -6.58 -3.40 38.44
CA LEU A 396 -7.53 -4.46 38.73
C LEU A 396 -6.84 -5.57 39.55
N LYS A 397 -7.51 -6.07 40.55
CA LYS A 397 -7.15 -7.30 41.27
C LYS A 397 -8.31 -8.28 41.14
N ASN A 398 -8.05 -9.48 40.57
CA ASN A 398 -9.11 -10.46 40.28
C ASN A 398 -10.28 -9.87 39.48
N ASP A 399 -9.96 -9.06 38.49
CA ASP A 399 -10.90 -8.35 37.59
C ASP A 399 -11.81 -7.31 38.30
N LYS A 400 -11.47 -6.91 39.50
CA LYS A 400 -12.19 -5.87 40.24
C LYS A 400 -11.32 -4.62 40.42
N PRO A 401 -11.81 -3.40 40.13
CA PRO A 401 -11.03 -2.20 40.38
C PRO A 401 -10.60 -2.07 41.86
N VAL A 402 -9.36 -1.72 42.08
CA VAL A 402 -8.79 -1.48 43.43
C VAL A 402 -8.06 -0.13 43.43
N ARG A 403 -8.00 0.47 44.65
CA ARG A 403 -7.19 1.69 44.82
C ARG A 403 -5.76 1.32 45.14
N ALA A 404 -4.82 1.68 44.26
CA ALA A 404 -3.42 1.38 44.44
C ALA A 404 -2.83 1.96 45.73
N GLY A 405 -3.32 3.11 46.19
CA GLY A 405 -2.88 3.76 47.41
C GLY A 405 -3.16 2.96 48.72
N GLN A 406 -4.03 1.95 48.69
CA GLN A 406 -4.29 1.06 49.85
C GLN A 406 -3.19 0.02 50.06
N TYR A 407 -2.32 -0.19 49.08
CA TYR A 407 -1.23 -1.13 49.17
C TYR A 407 0.11 -0.40 49.33
N ASP A 408 0.78 -0.53 50.47
CA ASP A 408 2.05 0.15 50.73
C ASP A 408 3.15 -0.28 49.74
N GLY A 409 3.13 -1.52 49.34
CA GLY A 409 4.04 -2.04 48.31
C GLY A 409 3.83 -1.36 46.94
N LEU A 410 2.59 -1.05 46.55
CA LEU A 410 2.30 -0.34 45.34
C LEU A 410 2.68 1.14 45.39
N VAL A 411 2.57 1.76 46.55
CA VAL A 411 3.04 3.15 46.78
C VAL A 411 4.55 3.23 46.56
N GLU A 412 5.30 2.28 47.09
CA GLU A 412 6.74 2.22 46.92
C GLU A 412 7.13 1.92 45.44
N LEU A 413 6.42 0.99 44.81
CA LEU A 413 6.59 0.68 43.40
C LEU A 413 6.36 1.90 42.51
N ALA A 414 5.31 2.67 42.76
CA ALA A 414 5.04 3.92 42.06
C ALA A 414 6.14 4.96 42.27
N THR A 415 6.67 5.04 43.49
CA THR A 415 7.79 5.94 43.84
C THR A 415 9.04 5.58 43.04
N ILE A 416 9.38 4.32 42.93
CA ILE A 416 10.52 3.87 42.11
C ILE A 416 10.28 4.17 40.62
N CYS A 417 9.10 3.88 40.11
CA CYS A 417 8.77 4.13 38.71
C CYS A 417 8.81 5.62 38.33
N ALA A 418 8.43 6.50 39.26
CA ALA A 418 8.45 7.93 39.03
C ALA A 418 9.85 8.56 39.14
N LEU A 419 10.65 8.12 40.12
CA LEU A 419 11.96 8.70 40.43
C LEU A 419 13.10 8.08 39.61
N CYS A 420 13.13 6.76 39.45
CA CYS A 420 14.13 6.07 38.65
C CYS A 420 13.74 6.09 37.17
N ASN A 421 13.54 7.29 36.62
CA ASN A 421 12.95 7.48 35.31
C ASN A 421 13.37 8.83 34.73
N ASP A 422 13.89 8.87 33.52
CA ASP A 422 14.29 10.07 32.80
C ASP A 422 13.27 10.50 31.74
N SER A 423 12.16 9.78 31.61
CA SER A 423 11.11 10.04 30.62
C SER A 423 9.93 10.77 31.22
N ALA A 424 9.16 11.40 30.36
CA ALA A 424 7.91 12.10 30.68
C ALA A 424 6.86 11.87 29.61
N LEU A 425 5.61 12.21 29.93
CA LEU A 425 4.54 12.28 28.96
C LEU A 425 4.35 13.72 28.49
N ASP A 426 4.00 13.87 27.23
CA ASP A 426 3.59 15.13 26.64
C ASP A 426 2.29 14.95 25.87
N PHE A 427 1.40 15.93 25.95
CA PHE A 427 0.16 15.93 25.18
C PHE A 427 0.32 16.76 23.93
N ASN A 428 0.21 16.14 22.78
CA ASN A 428 0.25 16.81 21.48
C ASN A 428 -1.15 17.33 21.13
N GLU A 429 -1.34 18.63 21.23
CA GLU A 429 -2.64 19.28 20.96
C GLU A 429 -3.06 19.17 19.49
N THR A 430 -2.10 19.13 18.54
CA THR A 430 -2.40 19.00 17.12
C THR A 430 -2.93 17.63 16.75
N LYS A 431 -2.38 16.57 17.35
CA LYS A 431 -2.80 15.19 17.12
C LYS A 431 -3.86 14.70 18.12
N GLY A 432 -4.02 15.40 19.24
CA GLY A 432 -4.96 15.02 20.30
C GLY A 432 -4.59 13.74 21.06
N VAL A 433 -3.29 13.37 21.07
CA VAL A 433 -2.79 12.15 21.72
C VAL A 433 -1.62 12.45 22.64
N TYR A 434 -1.42 11.57 23.63
CA TYR A 434 -0.25 11.63 24.50
C TYR A 434 0.93 10.95 23.82
N GLU A 435 2.08 11.59 23.87
CA GLU A 435 3.32 11.11 23.26
C GLU A 435 4.41 10.91 24.31
N LYS A 436 5.37 10.05 23.99
CA LYS A 436 6.55 9.82 24.82
C LYS A 436 7.57 10.94 24.65
N VAL A 437 8.17 11.32 25.77
CA VAL A 437 9.40 12.12 25.84
C VAL A 437 10.45 11.28 26.52
N GLY A 438 11.31 10.63 25.75
CA GLY A 438 12.31 9.67 26.24
C GLY A 438 12.07 8.25 25.71
N GLU A 439 12.59 7.23 26.40
CA GLU A 439 12.48 5.85 25.99
C GLU A 439 11.08 5.26 26.24
N ALA A 440 10.66 4.34 25.40
CA ALA A 440 9.34 3.71 25.46
C ALA A 440 9.11 2.95 26.77
N THR A 441 10.11 2.21 27.24
CA THR A 441 10.04 1.43 28.49
C THR A 441 9.84 2.34 29.70
N GLU A 442 10.61 3.43 29.79
CA GLU A 442 10.50 4.40 30.89
C GLU A 442 9.21 5.18 30.82
N THR A 443 8.72 5.54 29.65
CA THR A 443 7.43 6.19 29.46
C THR A 443 6.27 5.28 29.88
N ALA A 444 6.38 3.98 29.65
CA ALA A 444 5.40 3.01 30.15
C ALA A 444 5.29 3.04 31.67
N LEU A 445 6.41 3.17 32.39
CA LEU A 445 6.43 3.30 33.83
C LEU A 445 5.83 4.62 34.30
N THR A 446 6.10 5.71 33.61
CA THR A 446 5.49 7.03 33.88
C THR A 446 3.95 6.97 33.73
N THR A 447 3.48 6.34 32.69
CA THR A 447 2.05 6.14 32.43
C THR A 447 1.41 5.28 33.51
N LEU A 448 2.12 4.22 33.97
CA LEU A 448 1.66 3.38 35.08
C LEU A 448 1.44 4.18 36.36
N VAL A 449 2.37 5.06 36.73
CA VAL A 449 2.24 5.91 37.90
C VAL A 449 1.01 6.82 37.79
N GLU A 450 0.76 7.36 36.64
CA GLU A 450 -0.42 8.21 36.38
C GLU A 450 -1.73 7.41 36.49
N LYS A 451 -1.76 6.18 36.04
CA LYS A 451 -2.92 5.28 36.17
C LYS A 451 -3.14 4.82 37.62
N MET A 452 -2.07 4.59 38.35
CA MET A 452 -2.14 4.14 39.76
C MET A 452 -2.70 5.24 40.69
N ASN A 453 -2.28 6.48 40.51
CA ASN A 453 -2.65 7.63 41.34
C ASN A 453 -2.67 7.30 42.86
N VAL A 454 -1.51 6.84 43.33
CA VAL A 454 -1.40 6.29 44.71
C VAL A 454 -1.69 7.28 45.82
N PHE A 455 -1.54 8.57 45.57
CA PHE A 455 -1.84 9.63 46.52
C PHE A 455 -3.23 10.28 46.34
N ASN A 456 -4.08 9.68 45.53
CA ASN A 456 -5.44 10.16 45.23
C ASN A 456 -5.49 11.64 44.82
N THR A 457 -4.59 12.05 43.99
CA THR A 457 -4.57 13.41 43.43
C THR A 457 -5.82 13.65 42.58
N ASP A 458 -6.47 14.80 42.81
CA ASP A 458 -7.65 15.17 42.01
C ASP A 458 -7.23 15.58 40.61
N VAL A 459 -7.58 14.74 39.64
CA VAL A 459 -7.23 14.93 38.22
C VAL A 459 -8.41 15.35 37.36
N ARG A 460 -9.62 15.46 37.95
CA ARG A 460 -10.86 15.71 37.20
C ARG A 460 -10.95 17.11 36.60
N SER A 461 -10.34 18.11 37.25
CA SER A 461 -10.31 19.50 36.82
C SER A 461 -9.13 19.90 35.97
N LEU A 462 -8.21 18.97 35.71
CA LEU A 462 -6.97 19.24 34.98
C LEU A 462 -7.16 19.22 33.47
N SER A 463 -6.51 20.13 32.77
CA SER A 463 -6.38 20.06 31.31
C SER A 463 -5.61 18.81 30.91
N LYS A 464 -5.72 18.39 29.65
CA LYS A 464 -5.00 17.21 29.16
C LYS A 464 -3.48 17.37 29.26
N VAL A 465 -2.96 18.57 29.09
CA VAL A 465 -1.53 18.88 29.24
C VAL A 465 -1.09 18.73 30.72
N GLU A 466 -1.87 19.24 31.66
CA GLU A 466 -1.61 19.13 33.09
C GLU A 466 -1.74 17.69 33.60
N ARG A 467 -2.69 16.94 33.06
CA ARG A 467 -2.95 15.55 33.42
C ARG A 467 -1.78 14.62 33.09
N ALA A 468 -0.99 14.94 32.08
CA ALA A 468 0.07 14.07 31.60
C ALA A 468 1.08 13.68 32.67
N ASN A 469 1.43 14.57 33.61
CA ASN A 469 2.43 14.31 34.65
C ASN A 469 1.96 14.66 36.07
N ALA A 470 0.65 14.76 36.29
CA ALA A 470 0.10 15.20 37.59
C ALA A 470 0.53 14.32 38.77
N CYS A 471 0.37 13.01 38.67
CA CYS A 471 0.73 12.07 39.74
C CYS A 471 2.23 11.94 39.93
N ASN A 472 2.99 11.93 38.84
CA ASN A 472 4.46 11.90 38.89
C ASN A 472 5.02 13.14 39.58
N SER A 473 4.45 14.31 39.34
CA SER A 473 4.87 15.56 39.97
C SER A 473 4.71 15.52 41.48
N VAL A 474 3.62 14.94 41.98
CA VAL A 474 3.37 14.78 43.44
C VAL A 474 4.48 13.94 44.08
N ILE A 475 4.87 12.81 43.44
CA ILE A 475 5.92 11.93 43.93
C ILE A 475 7.29 12.61 43.89
N ARG A 476 7.61 13.36 42.84
CA ARG A 476 8.86 14.07 42.67
C ARG A 476 9.05 15.20 43.71
N GLN A 477 7.96 15.75 44.21
CA GLN A 477 7.99 16.74 45.28
C GLN A 477 8.31 16.14 46.65
N LEU A 478 8.09 14.85 46.84
CA LEU A 478 8.35 14.15 48.12
C LEU A 478 9.83 13.79 48.30
N MET A 479 10.51 13.48 47.21
CA MET A 479 11.90 13.05 47.19
C MET A 479 12.70 13.83 46.15
N LYS A 480 13.88 14.33 46.55
CA LYS A 480 14.79 15.03 45.64
C LYS A 480 15.76 14.04 45.04
N LYS A 481 15.85 14.02 43.72
CA LYS A 481 16.81 13.23 42.98
C LYS A 481 18.19 13.89 42.99
N GLU A 482 19.14 13.31 43.69
CA GLU A 482 20.49 13.87 43.82
C GLU A 482 21.33 13.59 42.58
N PHE A 483 21.43 12.31 42.21
CA PHE A 483 22.15 11.88 41.02
C PHE A 483 21.66 10.52 40.55
N THR A 484 22.00 10.17 39.30
CA THR A 484 21.60 8.92 38.66
C THR A 484 22.83 8.09 38.32
N LEU A 485 22.81 6.80 38.68
CA LEU A 485 23.73 5.82 38.14
C LEU A 485 23.12 5.26 36.86
N GLU A 486 23.59 5.76 35.70
CA GLU A 486 23.04 5.44 34.42
C GLU A 486 23.10 3.94 34.09
N PHE A 487 22.23 3.49 33.23
CA PHE A 487 22.17 2.13 32.74
C PHE A 487 23.53 1.68 32.20
N SER A 488 24.03 0.54 32.66
CA SER A 488 25.17 -0.12 32.06
C SER A 488 24.83 -1.54 31.62
N ARG A 489 25.50 -1.98 30.58
CA ARG A 489 25.30 -3.32 30.00
C ARG A 489 25.73 -4.43 30.99
N ASP A 490 26.78 -4.20 31.75
CA ASP A 490 27.35 -5.20 32.65
C ASP A 490 26.40 -5.55 33.82
N ARG A 491 25.75 -4.56 34.39
CA ARG A 491 24.79 -4.74 35.47
C ARG A 491 23.33 -4.83 35.02
N LYS A 492 23.03 -4.39 33.82
CA LYS A 492 21.66 -4.38 33.22
C LYS A 492 20.62 -3.70 34.12
N SER A 493 21.01 -2.63 34.78
CA SER A 493 20.18 -1.91 35.72
C SER A 493 20.52 -0.42 35.75
N MET A 494 19.60 0.38 36.24
CA MET A 494 19.76 1.80 36.48
C MET A 494 19.29 2.11 37.88
N SER A 495 19.95 3.05 38.57
CA SER A 495 19.53 3.49 39.90
C SER A 495 19.60 5.01 40.03
N VAL A 496 18.84 5.54 40.96
CA VAL A 496 18.88 6.93 41.36
C VAL A 496 19.07 7.06 42.85
N TYR A 497 19.89 8.03 43.27
CA TYR A 497 20.11 8.37 44.64
C TYR A 497 19.19 9.55 45.01
N CYS A 498 18.30 9.34 45.96
CA CYS A 498 17.31 10.33 46.35
C CYS A 498 17.39 10.69 47.82
N SER A 499 17.15 11.95 48.12
CA SER A 499 17.03 12.47 49.49
C SER A 499 15.63 13.00 49.75
N PRO A 500 15.11 12.94 51.01
CA PRO A 500 13.82 13.54 51.33
C PRO A 500 13.79 15.03 51.03
N ALA A 501 12.76 15.53 50.38
CA ALA A 501 12.60 16.95 50.09
C ALA A 501 12.44 17.82 51.33
N LYS A 502 11.86 17.26 52.39
CA LYS A 502 11.74 17.89 53.69
C LYS A 502 12.62 17.15 54.66
N SER A 503 13.58 17.83 55.31
CA SER A 503 14.49 17.26 56.27
C SER A 503 13.80 16.88 57.58
N ARG A 504 13.02 15.80 57.55
CA ARG A 504 12.52 15.13 58.74
C ARG A 504 13.45 13.96 59.05
N ALA A 505 13.93 13.89 60.28
CA ALA A 505 14.97 12.93 60.76
C ALA A 505 14.57 11.45 60.67
N ALA A 506 13.33 11.13 60.31
CA ALA A 506 12.82 9.75 60.25
C ALA A 506 13.05 9.02 58.92
N VAL A 507 13.31 9.70 57.82
CA VAL A 507 13.53 9.10 56.47
C VAL A 507 14.89 9.51 55.96
N GLY A 508 15.82 8.54 55.88
CA GLY A 508 17.14 8.74 55.31
C GLY A 508 17.14 8.75 53.81
N ASN A 509 18.31 9.01 53.21
CA ASN A 509 18.50 8.91 51.76
C ASN A 509 18.21 7.47 51.31
N LYS A 510 17.63 7.32 50.14
CA LYS A 510 17.32 6.03 49.53
C LYS A 510 17.85 5.97 48.10
N MET A 511 18.22 4.77 47.69
CA MET A 511 18.59 4.48 46.33
C MET A 511 17.50 3.56 45.73
N PHE A 512 16.92 4.02 44.61
CA PHE A 512 15.92 3.25 43.91
C PHE A 512 16.51 2.65 42.64
N VAL A 513 16.24 1.36 42.42
CA VAL A 513 16.85 0.58 41.34
C VAL A 513 15.77 -0.08 40.50
N LYS A 514 15.95 -0.04 39.18
CA LYS A 514 15.18 -0.84 38.24
C LYS A 514 16.09 -1.53 37.25
N GLY A 515 15.71 -2.70 36.78
CA GLY A 515 16.54 -3.43 35.83
C GLY A 515 16.05 -4.81 35.49
N ALA A 516 16.89 -5.57 34.79
CA ALA A 516 16.61 -6.95 34.45
C ALA A 516 16.41 -7.80 35.70
N PRO A 517 15.34 -8.63 35.76
CA PRO A 517 15.01 -9.39 36.97
C PRO A 517 16.15 -10.26 37.49
N GLU A 518 16.85 -10.97 36.61
CA GLU A 518 17.94 -11.86 37.01
C GLU A 518 19.02 -11.11 37.79
N GLY A 519 19.50 -10.00 37.25
CA GLY A 519 20.56 -9.20 37.86
C GLY A 519 20.13 -8.49 39.13
N VAL A 520 18.96 -7.88 39.14
CA VAL A 520 18.47 -7.14 40.32
C VAL A 520 18.14 -8.07 41.47
N ILE A 521 17.44 -9.19 41.23
CA ILE A 521 17.03 -10.13 42.27
C ILE A 521 18.23 -10.83 42.90
N ASP A 522 19.28 -11.15 42.13
CA ASP A 522 20.51 -11.75 42.67
C ASP A 522 21.24 -10.83 43.68
N ARG A 523 21.05 -9.51 43.54
CA ARG A 523 21.62 -8.50 44.42
C ARG A 523 20.71 -8.14 45.59
N CYS A 524 19.46 -8.67 45.63
CA CYS A 524 18.53 -8.43 46.73
C CYS A 524 18.75 -9.40 47.87
N ASN A 525 18.91 -8.86 49.08
CA ASN A 525 19.02 -9.63 50.31
C ASN A 525 17.69 -9.67 51.08
N TYR A 526 16.78 -8.81 50.80
CA TYR A 526 15.51 -8.63 51.49
C TYR A 526 14.36 -8.51 50.50
N VAL A 527 13.16 -8.76 51.00
CA VAL A 527 11.90 -8.50 50.27
C VAL A 527 11.04 -7.55 51.11
N ARG A 528 10.31 -6.66 50.40
CA ARG A 528 9.38 -5.74 51.05
C ARG A 528 8.03 -6.40 51.26
N VAL A 529 7.61 -6.50 52.54
CA VAL A 529 6.29 -6.99 52.93
C VAL A 529 5.57 -5.86 53.68
N GLY A 530 4.58 -5.24 53.03
CA GLY A 530 3.96 -4.05 53.58
C GLY A 530 4.97 -2.90 53.74
N THR A 531 5.23 -2.46 54.93
CA THR A 531 6.21 -1.42 55.26
C THR A 531 7.50 -2.01 55.83
N THR A 532 7.58 -3.30 56.08
CA THR A 532 8.74 -4.00 56.68
C THR A 532 9.54 -4.75 55.62
N ARG A 533 10.83 -4.97 55.90
CA ARG A 533 11.65 -5.83 55.06
C ARG A 533 11.90 -7.17 55.77
N VAL A 534 11.78 -8.23 54.99
CA VAL A 534 11.98 -9.61 55.44
C VAL A 534 13.18 -10.20 54.67
N PRO A 535 14.07 -10.99 55.29
CA PRO A 535 15.15 -11.62 54.57
C PRO A 535 14.63 -12.47 53.38
N MET A 536 15.30 -12.37 52.23
CA MET A 536 14.99 -13.18 51.05
C MET A 536 15.63 -14.55 51.20
N THR A 537 14.81 -15.61 51.29
CA THR A 537 15.24 -16.99 51.34
C THR A 537 15.25 -17.62 49.95
N GLY A 538 15.90 -18.76 49.75
CA GLY A 538 15.93 -19.47 48.47
C GLY A 538 14.54 -19.78 47.91
N PRO A 539 13.61 -20.33 48.72
CA PRO A 539 12.24 -20.60 48.26
C PRO A 539 11.46 -19.35 47.81
N VAL A 540 11.65 -18.21 48.47
CA VAL A 540 11.02 -16.93 48.09
C VAL A 540 11.56 -16.45 46.74
N LYS A 541 12.89 -16.51 46.57
CA LYS A 541 13.56 -16.16 45.30
C LYS A 541 13.07 -17.05 44.17
N ASP A 542 12.99 -18.36 44.39
CA ASP A 542 12.52 -19.33 43.40
C ASP A 542 11.08 -19.08 43.00
N LYS A 543 10.20 -18.72 43.95
CA LYS A 543 8.81 -18.36 43.66
C LYS A 543 8.70 -17.10 42.79
N ILE A 544 9.46 -16.07 43.11
CA ILE A 544 9.50 -14.81 42.33
C ILE A 544 10.01 -15.08 40.92
N MET A 545 11.11 -15.82 40.80
CA MET A 545 11.69 -16.16 39.50
C MET A 545 10.77 -17.05 38.69
N SER A 546 10.02 -17.96 39.30
CA SER A 546 9.06 -18.80 38.60
C SER A 546 7.90 -17.99 37.98
N VAL A 547 7.39 -17.00 38.71
CA VAL A 547 6.34 -16.12 38.22
C VAL A 547 6.85 -15.24 37.09
N ILE A 548 8.06 -14.70 37.21
CA ILE A 548 8.69 -13.91 36.14
C ILE A 548 8.90 -14.76 34.88
N LYS A 549 9.37 -16.00 35.05
CA LYS A 549 9.53 -16.94 33.94
C LYS A 549 8.20 -17.28 33.28
N GLU A 550 7.14 -17.50 34.04
CA GLU A 550 5.80 -17.75 33.58
C GLU A 550 5.27 -16.56 32.73
N TRP A 551 5.49 -15.35 33.21
CA TRP A 551 5.09 -14.13 32.45
C TRP A 551 5.90 -13.95 31.16
N GLY A 552 7.20 -14.22 31.20
CA GLY A 552 8.09 -14.08 30.06
C GLY A 552 7.93 -15.15 28.97
N THR A 553 7.51 -16.36 29.34
CA THR A 553 7.32 -17.51 28.44
C THR A 553 5.87 -17.90 28.24
N GLY A 554 4.94 -17.30 28.98
CA GLY A 554 3.51 -17.56 28.89
C GLY A 554 2.85 -16.95 27.64
N ARG A 555 1.53 -17.01 27.62
CA ARG A 555 0.69 -16.54 26.52
C ARG A 555 0.98 -15.10 26.09
N ASP A 556 1.19 -14.20 27.05
CA ASP A 556 1.38 -12.77 26.78
C ASP A 556 2.82 -12.37 26.48
N THR A 557 3.79 -13.22 26.82
CA THR A 557 5.23 -12.98 26.63
C THR A 557 5.67 -11.58 27.09
N LEU A 558 5.42 -11.30 28.38
CA LEU A 558 5.68 -9.98 28.95
C LEU A 558 7.17 -9.71 29.13
N ARG A 559 7.59 -8.49 28.89
CA ARG A 559 8.92 -8.01 29.26
C ARG A 559 8.87 -7.54 30.70
N CYS A 560 9.63 -8.19 31.58
CA CYS A 560 9.61 -7.90 33.01
C CYS A 560 10.76 -6.99 33.43
N LEU A 561 10.47 -6.05 34.31
CA LEU A 561 11.46 -5.28 35.08
C LEU A 561 11.27 -5.48 36.56
N ALA A 562 12.36 -5.78 37.26
CA ALA A 562 12.36 -5.83 38.69
C ALA A 562 12.66 -4.45 39.28
N LEU A 563 11.95 -4.12 40.34
CA LEU A 563 12.08 -2.86 41.06
C LEU A 563 12.53 -3.16 42.48
N ALA A 564 13.56 -2.47 42.94
CA ALA A 564 14.16 -2.65 44.24
C ALA A 564 14.58 -1.31 44.84
N THR A 565 14.84 -1.29 46.11
CA THR A 565 15.33 -0.13 46.85
C THR A 565 16.44 -0.51 47.78
N ARG A 566 17.40 0.36 47.99
CA ARG A 566 18.40 0.28 49.02
C ARG A 566 18.07 1.31 50.08
N ASP A 567 17.62 0.85 51.27
CA ASP A 567 17.13 1.72 52.32
C ASP A 567 18.26 2.51 53.03
N SER A 568 19.47 1.96 53.07
CA SER A 568 20.62 2.61 53.67
C SER A 568 21.81 2.63 52.68
N PRO A 569 21.76 3.47 51.63
CA PRO A 569 22.85 3.52 50.65
C PRO A 569 24.11 4.14 51.28
N PRO A 570 25.31 3.90 50.69
CA PRO A 570 26.50 4.61 51.04
C PRO A 570 26.33 6.14 50.92
N LYS A 571 27.08 6.89 51.73
CA LYS A 571 27.09 8.34 51.56
C LYS A 571 27.64 8.75 50.19
N ARG A 572 27.17 9.83 49.63
CA ARG A 572 27.62 10.34 48.32
C ARG A 572 29.14 10.52 48.25
N GLU A 573 29.75 10.90 49.37
CA GLU A 573 31.20 11.09 49.48
C GLU A 573 32.01 9.79 49.34
N GLU A 574 31.40 8.65 49.68
CA GLU A 574 31.97 7.31 49.57
C GLU A 574 31.81 6.69 48.18
N MET A 575 31.04 7.32 47.31
CA MET A 575 30.75 6.81 45.96
C MET A 575 31.64 7.44 44.93
N ILE A 576 32.30 6.65 44.12
CA ILE A 576 33.08 7.10 42.97
C ILE A 576 32.17 7.08 41.75
N LEU A 577 31.71 8.23 41.30
CA LEU A 577 30.74 8.38 40.19
C LEU A 577 31.40 8.39 38.80
N ASP A 578 32.72 8.56 38.74
CA ASP A 578 33.47 8.61 37.49
C ASP A 578 33.77 7.24 36.88
N ASP A 579 33.70 6.16 37.70
CA ASP A 579 33.96 4.81 37.27
C ASP A 579 32.68 3.95 37.26
N SER A 580 32.15 3.73 36.06
CA SER A 580 30.92 2.94 35.86
C SER A 580 31.06 1.47 36.26
N ALA A 581 32.27 0.91 36.29
CA ALA A 581 32.52 -0.46 36.75
C ALA A 581 32.20 -0.68 38.24
N ARG A 582 32.22 0.38 39.04
CA ARG A 582 31.92 0.31 40.48
C ARG A 582 30.43 0.49 40.80
N PHE A 583 29.60 0.82 39.85
CA PHE A 583 28.16 1.02 40.11
C PHE A 583 27.47 -0.24 40.58
N MET A 584 27.94 -1.40 40.17
CA MET A 584 27.41 -2.69 40.65
C MET A 584 27.61 -2.88 42.16
N GLU A 585 28.72 -2.39 42.73
CA GLU A 585 29.00 -2.45 44.16
C GLU A 585 28.03 -1.59 45.00
N TYR A 586 27.57 -0.50 44.41
CA TYR A 586 26.62 0.41 45.04
C TYR A 586 25.18 -0.11 45.00
N GLU A 587 24.85 -0.91 43.99
CA GLU A 587 23.54 -1.54 43.82
C GLU A 587 23.50 -2.94 44.44
N THR A 588 23.93 -3.05 45.69
CA THR A 588 23.92 -4.28 46.49
C THR A 588 23.10 -4.10 47.78
N ASP A 589 22.82 -5.14 48.50
CA ASP A 589 22.00 -5.15 49.70
C ASP A 589 20.61 -4.56 49.44
N LEU A 590 20.01 -4.91 48.29
CA LEU A 590 18.75 -4.38 47.83
C LEU A 590 17.56 -5.07 48.51
N THR A 591 16.47 -4.32 48.69
CA THR A 591 15.19 -4.84 49.13
C THR A 591 14.27 -4.92 47.90
N PHE A 592 13.84 -6.12 47.59
CA PHE A 592 12.92 -6.34 46.46
C PHE A 592 11.55 -5.77 46.74
N VAL A 593 11.00 -4.96 45.82
CA VAL A 593 9.68 -4.33 45.97
C VAL A 593 8.64 -5.02 45.10
N GLY A 594 8.92 -5.17 43.82
CA GLY A 594 7.96 -5.77 42.91
C GLY A 594 8.49 -5.92 41.49
N VAL A 595 7.66 -6.45 40.65
CA VAL A 595 7.95 -6.63 39.20
C VAL A 595 6.81 -6.09 38.41
N VAL A 596 7.11 -5.40 37.28
CA VAL A 596 6.17 -4.96 36.28
C VAL A 596 6.38 -5.71 35.00
N GLY A 597 5.28 -6.15 34.35
CA GLY A 597 5.28 -6.80 33.05
C GLY A 597 4.75 -5.88 31.99
N MET A 598 5.52 -5.66 30.96
CA MET A 598 5.19 -4.76 29.87
C MET A 598 4.99 -5.49 28.56
N LEU A 599 4.12 -4.97 27.74
CA LEU A 599 3.80 -5.51 26.42
C LEU A 599 3.50 -4.35 25.48
N ASP A 600 3.87 -4.52 24.20
CA ASP A 600 3.33 -3.72 23.12
C ASP A 600 2.02 -4.40 22.68
N PRO A 601 0.83 -3.89 23.08
CA PRO A 601 -0.41 -4.61 22.88
C PRO A 601 -0.88 -4.51 21.43
N PRO A 602 -1.58 -5.53 20.91
CA PRO A 602 -2.22 -5.42 19.61
C PRO A 602 -3.33 -4.38 19.63
N ARG A 603 -3.57 -3.77 18.48
CA ARG A 603 -4.67 -2.80 18.31
C ARG A 603 -6.02 -3.52 18.48
N LYS A 604 -7.01 -2.82 19.00
CA LYS A 604 -8.34 -3.38 19.29
C LYS A 604 -9.03 -3.95 18.06
N GLU A 605 -8.86 -3.29 16.92
CA GLU A 605 -9.51 -3.62 15.66
C GLU A 605 -8.87 -4.80 14.94
N VAL A 606 -7.64 -5.16 15.29
CA VAL A 606 -6.87 -6.14 14.54
C VAL A 606 -7.50 -7.54 14.58
N THR A 607 -8.01 -7.97 15.72
CA THR A 607 -8.65 -9.30 15.82
C THR A 607 -9.86 -9.43 14.88
N GLY A 608 -10.71 -8.41 14.85
CA GLY A 608 -11.84 -8.35 13.92
C GLY A 608 -11.38 -8.31 12.47
N SER A 609 -10.33 -7.55 12.16
CA SER A 609 -9.76 -7.44 10.82
C SER A 609 -9.14 -8.76 10.35
N ILE A 610 -8.45 -9.49 11.22
CA ILE A 610 -7.90 -10.82 10.91
C ILE A 610 -9.04 -11.81 10.60
N GLN A 611 -10.13 -11.75 11.35
CA GLN A 611 -11.30 -12.60 11.08
C GLN A 611 -11.94 -12.27 9.73
N LEU A 612 -12.06 -10.99 9.38
CA LEU A 612 -12.53 -10.56 8.06
C LEU A 612 -11.62 -11.07 6.94
N CYS A 613 -10.30 -11.00 7.12
CA CYS A 613 -9.35 -11.56 6.16
C CYS A 613 -9.52 -13.06 5.99
N ARG A 614 -9.73 -13.78 7.07
CA ARG A 614 -9.96 -15.24 7.03
C ARG A 614 -11.23 -15.58 6.27
N ASP A 615 -12.31 -14.87 6.54
CA ASP A 615 -13.59 -15.05 5.85
C ASP A 615 -13.49 -14.67 4.36
N ALA A 616 -12.65 -13.69 4.06
CA ALA A 616 -12.38 -13.22 2.70
C ALA A 616 -11.37 -14.10 1.93
N GLY A 617 -10.85 -15.15 2.54
CA GLY A 617 -9.85 -16.02 1.92
C GLY A 617 -8.45 -15.42 1.80
N ILE A 618 -8.18 -14.35 2.54
CA ILE A 618 -6.88 -13.68 2.56
C ILE A 618 -6.04 -14.26 3.69
N ARG A 619 -4.84 -14.71 3.36
CA ARG A 619 -3.88 -15.18 4.35
C ARG A 619 -3.08 -13.98 4.89
N VAL A 620 -2.99 -13.87 6.20
CA VAL A 620 -2.19 -12.85 6.86
C VAL A 620 -0.90 -13.49 7.37
N ILE A 621 0.23 -12.92 6.97
CA ILE A 621 1.55 -13.33 7.42
C ILE A 621 2.12 -12.20 8.28
N MET A 622 2.49 -12.53 9.52
CA MET A 622 3.16 -11.57 10.39
C MET A 622 4.67 -11.65 10.19
N ILE A 623 5.30 -10.51 9.99
CA ILE A 623 6.75 -10.38 9.82
C ILE A 623 7.25 -9.43 10.90
N THR A 624 8.28 -9.84 11.62
CA THR A 624 8.80 -9.03 12.73
C THR A 624 10.29 -9.28 12.94
N GLY A 625 10.98 -8.26 13.46
CA GLY A 625 12.34 -8.39 13.99
C GLY A 625 12.41 -8.96 15.41
N ASP A 626 11.28 -9.14 16.10
CA ASP A 626 11.22 -9.70 17.44
C ASP A 626 11.51 -11.20 17.46
N ASN A 627 11.73 -11.75 18.65
CA ASN A 627 11.98 -13.17 18.80
C ASN A 627 10.74 -14.02 18.48
N LYS A 628 10.97 -15.27 18.14
CA LYS A 628 9.92 -16.21 17.69
C LYS A 628 8.83 -16.42 18.77
N GLY A 629 9.19 -16.48 20.04
CA GLY A 629 8.24 -16.66 21.14
C GLY A 629 7.24 -15.53 21.26
N THR A 630 7.72 -14.29 21.23
CA THR A 630 6.88 -13.09 21.24
C THR A 630 5.99 -13.02 20.00
N ALA A 631 6.54 -13.31 18.83
CA ALA A 631 5.80 -13.30 17.58
C ALA A 631 4.64 -14.30 17.59
N ILE A 632 4.89 -15.53 18.02
CA ILE A 632 3.86 -16.58 18.12
C ILE A 632 2.79 -16.20 19.15
N ALA A 633 3.18 -15.64 20.30
CA ALA A 633 2.25 -15.20 21.33
C ALA A 633 1.29 -14.13 20.80
N ILE A 634 1.79 -13.15 20.08
CA ILE A 634 0.96 -12.11 19.45
C ILE A 634 0.06 -12.70 18.34
N CYS A 635 0.58 -13.60 17.51
CA CYS A 635 -0.21 -14.28 16.49
C CYS A 635 -1.40 -15.05 17.09
N ARG A 636 -1.20 -15.74 18.22
CA ARG A 636 -2.29 -16.44 18.93
C ARG A 636 -3.31 -15.46 19.50
N ARG A 637 -2.85 -14.34 20.02
CA ARG A 637 -3.70 -13.34 20.63
C ARG A 637 -4.59 -12.61 19.61
N ILE A 638 -4.08 -12.32 18.43
CA ILE A 638 -4.84 -11.63 17.38
C ILE A 638 -5.64 -12.58 16.47
N GLY A 639 -5.44 -13.89 16.59
CA GLY A 639 -6.23 -14.87 15.86
C GLY A 639 -5.59 -15.43 14.58
N ILE A 640 -4.33 -15.09 14.26
CA ILE A 640 -3.59 -15.70 13.15
C ILE A 640 -3.40 -17.20 13.42
N PHE A 641 -3.06 -17.56 14.63
CA PHE A 641 -3.03 -18.95 15.10
C PHE A 641 -4.14 -19.22 16.12
N GLY A 642 -4.65 -20.44 16.15
CA GLY A 642 -5.53 -20.91 17.20
C GLY A 642 -4.79 -21.02 18.55
N GLU A 643 -5.49 -20.96 19.68
CA GLU A 643 -4.87 -21.02 21.01
C GLU A 643 -4.05 -22.28 21.27
N ASN A 644 -4.50 -23.41 20.71
CA ASN A 644 -3.86 -24.71 20.87
C ASN A 644 -3.27 -25.26 19.56
N GLU A 645 -3.14 -24.41 18.54
CA GLU A 645 -2.58 -24.81 17.26
C GLU A 645 -1.09 -25.08 17.35
N GLU A 646 -0.63 -26.19 16.78
CA GLU A 646 0.79 -26.48 16.65
C GLU A 646 1.39 -25.64 15.51
N VAL A 647 2.44 -24.89 15.82
CA VAL A 647 3.02 -23.90 14.92
C VAL A 647 4.39 -24.31 14.36
N THR A 648 4.78 -25.57 14.50
CA THR A 648 6.13 -26.06 14.16
C THR A 648 6.51 -25.79 12.69
N ASP A 649 5.56 -25.96 11.77
CA ASP A 649 5.77 -25.74 10.33
C ASP A 649 5.14 -24.44 9.82
N ARG A 650 4.67 -23.58 10.73
CA ARG A 650 3.94 -22.35 10.38
C ARG A 650 4.60 -21.09 10.91
N ALA A 651 5.67 -21.21 11.64
CA ALA A 651 6.45 -20.10 12.16
C ALA A 651 7.95 -20.39 11.99
N TYR A 652 8.67 -19.45 11.42
CA TYR A 652 10.09 -19.57 11.14
C TYR A 652 10.83 -18.33 11.60
N THR A 653 12.09 -18.52 12.05
CA THR A 653 13.03 -17.40 12.17
C THR A 653 13.68 -17.16 10.80
N GLY A 654 14.25 -15.97 10.59
CA GLY A 654 14.98 -15.69 9.35
C GLY A 654 16.13 -16.68 9.11
N ARG A 655 16.83 -17.08 10.17
CA ARG A 655 17.92 -18.07 10.09
C ARG A 655 17.42 -19.47 9.76
N GLU A 656 16.38 -19.94 10.41
CA GLU A 656 15.74 -21.23 10.10
C GLU A 656 15.30 -21.28 8.63
N PHE A 657 14.74 -20.18 8.13
CA PHE A 657 14.32 -20.03 6.74
C PHE A 657 15.52 -20.09 5.77
N ASP A 658 16.62 -19.38 6.09
CA ASP A 658 17.82 -19.37 5.26
C ASP A 658 18.54 -20.73 5.20
N ASP A 659 18.42 -21.52 6.26
CA ASP A 659 19.05 -22.86 6.34
C ASP A 659 18.28 -23.92 5.55
N LEU A 660 17.05 -23.63 5.11
CA LEU A 660 16.27 -24.54 4.29
C LEU A 660 16.77 -24.56 2.82
N PRO A 661 16.69 -25.72 2.13
CA PRO A 661 16.90 -25.75 0.68
C PRO A 661 15.86 -24.90 -0.05
N LEU A 662 16.19 -24.40 -1.24
CA LEU A 662 15.35 -23.50 -2.02
C LEU A 662 13.90 -24.01 -2.23
N ALA A 663 13.75 -25.30 -2.54
CA ALA A 663 12.44 -25.92 -2.69
C ALA A 663 11.64 -25.93 -1.39
N GLU A 664 12.31 -26.15 -0.24
CA GLU A 664 11.68 -26.14 1.08
C GLU A 664 11.36 -24.72 1.54
N GLN A 665 12.19 -23.73 1.19
CA GLN A 665 11.89 -22.31 1.43
C GLN A 665 10.60 -21.90 0.72
N ARG A 666 10.45 -22.30 -0.53
CA ARG A 666 9.23 -22.04 -1.30
C ARG A 666 7.99 -22.68 -0.66
N GLU A 667 8.11 -23.93 -0.23
CA GLU A 667 7.02 -24.64 0.47
C GLU A 667 6.72 -24.01 1.84
N ALA A 668 7.75 -23.56 2.57
CA ALA A 668 7.59 -22.85 3.83
C ALA A 668 6.81 -21.54 3.66
N CYS A 669 7.08 -20.75 2.63
CA CYS A 669 6.33 -19.53 2.32
C CYS A 669 4.85 -19.81 2.05
N ARG A 670 4.53 -20.97 1.50
CA ARG A 670 3.15 -21.38 1.25
C ARG A 670 2.38 -21.68 2.54
N ARG A 671 3.04 -22.22 3.56
CA ARG A 671 2.40 -22.67 4.81
C ARG A 671 2.54 -21.70 5.97
N ALA A 672 3.64 -20.97 6.04
CA ALA A 672 3.96 -20.12 7.16
C ALA A 672 3.05 -18.90 7.28
N CYS A 673 2.70 -18.55 8.51
CA CYS A 673 1.95 -17.35 8.85
C CYS A 673 2.72 -16.40 9.78
N CYS A 674 3.93 -16.77 10.19
CA CYS A 674 4.77 -15.95 11.05
C CYS A 674 6.24 -16.11 10.68
N PHE A 675 6.92 -14.99 10.52
CA PHE A 675 8.37 -14.92 10.33
C PHE A 675 8.92 -13.97 11.39
N ALA A 676 9.81 -14.49 12.22
CA ALA A 676 10.46 -13.76 13.31
C ALA A 676 11.93 -13.53 13.00
N ARG A 677 12.57 -12.54 13.62
CA ARG A 677 13.98 -12.21 13.41
C ARG A 677 14.35 -12.06 11.93
N VAL A 678 13.51 -11.38 11.18
CA VAL A 678 13.61 -11.25 9.72
C VAL A 678 14.38 -10.00 9.34
N GLU A 679 15.32 -10.13 8.42
CA GLU A 679 15.94 -8.98 7.74
C GLU A 679 15.08 -8.53 6.57
N PRO A 680 15.20 -7.27 6.11
CA PRO A 680 14.51 -6.80 4.92
C PRO A 680 14.76 -7.61 3.65
N SER A 681 15.95 -8.23 3.52
CA SER A 681 16.24 -9.16 2.43
C SER A 681 15.33 -10.39 2.41
N HIS A 682 14.91 -10.87 3.59
CA HIS A 682 13.95 -11.96 3.71
C HIS A 682 12.56 -11.55 3.20
N LYS A 683 12.15 -10.31 3.42
CA LYS A 683 10.89 -9.79 2.89
C LYS A 683 10.83 -9.90 1.36
N SER A 684 11.92 -9.53 0.70
CA SER A 684 12.01 -9.66 -0.77
C SER A 684 11.93 -11.10 -1.23
N LYS A 685 12.59 -12.03 -0.54
CA LYS A 685 12.52 -13.47 -0.83
C LYS A 685 11.11 -14.03 -0.62
N ILE A 686 10.45 -13.65 0.47
CA ILE A 686 9.08 -14.08 0.77
C ILE A 686 8.12 -13.62 -0.34
N VAL A 687 8.23 -12.36 -0.75
CA VAL A 687 7.43 -11.82 -1.85
C VAL A 687 7.68 -12.60 -3.14
N GLU A 688 8.94 -12.87 -3.47
CA GLU A 688 9.32 -13.62 -4.67
C GLU A 688 8.73 -15.03 -4.69
N PHE A 689 8.82 -15.76 -3.58
CA PHE A 689 8.25 -17.10 -3.47
C PHE A 689 6.73 -17.10 -3.52
N LEU A 690 6.07 -16.12 -2.87
CA LEU A 690 4.62 -15.97 -2.95
C LEU A 690 4.16 -15.66 -4.38
N GLN A 691 4.88 -14.80 -5.09
CA GLN A 691 4.61 -14.52 -6.50
C GLN A 691 4.78 -15.76 -7.39
N SER A 692 5.70 -16.65 -7.04
CA SER A 692 5.88 -17.91 -7.77
C SER A 692 4.67 -18.85 -7.68
N TYR A 693 3.80 -18.66 -6.67
CA TYR A 693 2.52 -19.36 -6.51
C TYR A 693 1.34 -18.58 -7.09
N ASP A 694 1.60 -17.53 -7.89
CA ASP A 694 0.57 -16.64 -8.45
C ASP A 694 -0.25 -15.90 -7.38
N GLU A 695 0.32 -15.68 -6.20
CA GLU A 695 -0.31 -14.92 -5.12
C GLU A 695 -0.13 -13.42 -5.34
N ILE A 696 -1.16 -12.65 -5.11
CA ILE A 696 -1.09 -11.19 -5.10
C ILE A 696 -0.78 -10.74 -3.68
N THR A 697 0.40 -10.22 -3.47
CA THR A 697 0.97 -9.96 -2.15
C THR A 697 0.94 -8.47 -1.83
N ALA A 698 0.39 -8.12 -0.66
CA ALA A 698 0.55 -6.81 -0.04
C ALA A 698 1.65 -6.91 1.02
N MET A 699 2.65 -6.04 0.96
CA MET A 699 3.77 -6.02 1.89
C MET A 699 3.86 -4.67 2.58
N THR A 700 3.97 -4.68 3.90
CA THR A 700 4.16 -3.47 4.69
C THR A 700 5.64 -3.18 4.93
N GLY A 701 5.98 -1.92 5.13
CA GLY A 701 7.33 -1.50 5.48
C GLY A 701 7.39 -0.03 5.85
N ASP A 702 8.35 0.35 6.65
CA ASP A 702 8.50 1.72 7.15
C ASP A 702 9.94 2.27 7.00
N GLY A 703 10.91 1.42 6.78
CA GLY A 703 12.33 1.79 6.69
C GLY A 703 12.87 1.81 5.26
N VAL A 704 14.04 2.40 5.10
CA VAL A 704 14.78 2.41 3.83
C VAL A 704 15.08 0.98 3.36
N ASN A 705 15.40 0.08 4.27
CA ASN A 705 15.68 -1.34 3.98
C ASN A 705 14.47 -2.08 3.37
N ASP A 706 13.26 -1.64 3.69
CA ASP A 706 12.03 -2.28 3.22
C ASP A 706 11.67 -1.88 1.79
N ALA A 707 12.28 -0.83 1.26
CA ALA A 707 11.94 -0.28 -0.05
C ALA A 707 12.05 -1.30 -1.20
N PRO A 708 13.08 -2.17 -1.30
CA PRO A 708 13.11 -3.20 -2.33
C PRO A 708 11.92 -4.16 -2.27
N ALA A 709 11.53 -4.61 -1.08
CA ALA A 709 10.40 -5.49 -0.89
C ALA A 709 9.06 -4.79 -1.24
N LEU A 710 8.91 -3.53 -0.83
CA LEU A 710 7.74 -2.72 -1.17
C LEU A 710 7.59 -2.52 -2.67
N LYS A 711 8.70 -2.26 -3.36
CA LYS A 711 8.69 -2.09 -4.81
C LYS A 711 8.38 -3.38 -5.55
N LYS A 712 8.86 -4.51 -5.03
CA LYS A 712 8.68 -5.83 -5.63
C LYS A 712 7.27 -6.41 -5.42
N ALA A 713 6.64 -6.13 -4.29
CA ALA A 713 5.27 -6.57 -4.02
C ALA A 713 4.28 -5.91 -4.99
N GLU A 714 3.20 -6.59 -5.31
CA GLU A 714 2.13 -6.01 -6.12
C GLU A 714 1.54 -4.78 -5.45
N ILE A 715 1.39 -4.82 -4.12
CA ILE A 715 1.01 -3.67 -3.31
C ILE A 715 2.05 -3.47 -2.20
N GLY A 716 2.91 -2.49 -2.36
CA GLY A 716 3.76 -2.00 -1.28
C GLY A 716 2.98 -1.04 -0.40
N ILE A 717 3.01 -1.22 0.90
CA ILE A 717 2.29 -0.40 1.87
C ILE A 717 3.30 0.23 2.82
N ALA A 718 3.42 1.55 2.79
CA ALA A 718 4.27 2.28 3.72
C ALA A 718 3.48 2.81 4.91
N MET A 719 4.15 2.90 6.06
CA MET A 719 3.56 3.53 7.25
C MET A 719 3.61 5.06 7.10
N GLY A 720 2.62 5.74 7.65
CA GLY A 720 2.60 7.21 7.70
C GLY A 720 3.78 7.80 8.48
N SER A 721 4.24 7.07 9.49
CA SER A 721 5.44 7.39 10.28
C SER A 721 6.75 6.93 9.63
N GLY A 722 6.70 6.26 8.49
CA GLY A 722 7.85 5.71 7.80
C GLY A 722 8.69 6.74 7.08
N THR A 723 9.82 6.28 6.51
CA THR A 723 10.74 7.13 5.77
C THR A 723 10.17 7.58 4.43
N ALA A 724 10.66 8.68 3.87
CA ALA A 724 10.27 9.16 2.55
C ALA A 724 10.57 8.13 1.45
N VAL A 725 11.65 7.38 1.57
CA VAL A 725 12.02 6.31 0.63
C VAL A 725 10.99 5.20 0.62
N ALA A 726 10.57 4.73 1.79
CA ALA A 726 9.52 3.70 1.91
C ALA A 726 8.20 4.19 1.31
N LYS A 727 7.79 5.40 1.63
CA LYS A 727 6.58 6.01 1.05
C LYS A 727 6.65 6.12 -0.46
N THR A 728 7.80 6.53 -0.99
CA THR A 728 7.99 6.69 -2.45
C THR A 728 8.01 5.34 -3.18
N ALA A 729 8.56 4.30 -2.55
CA ALA A 729 8.61 2.95 -3.11
C ALA A 729 7.26 2.21 -3.04
N SER A 730 6.33 2.68 -2.23
CA SER A 730 5.04 2.04 -2.00
C SER A 730 3.94 2.56 -2.92
N GLU A 731 2.92 1.77 -3.12
CA GLU A 731 1.69 2.16 -3.83
C GLU A 731 0.65 2.76 -2.89
N MET A 732 0.73 2.46 -1.59
CA MET A 732 -0.23 2.96 -0.59
C MET A 732 0.50 3.37 0.68
N VAL A 733 0.02 4.41 1.34
CA VAL A 733 0.53 4.89 2.63
C VAL A 733 -0.62 4.86 3.65
N LEU A 734 -0.36 4.27 4.83
CA LEU A 734 -1.31 4.27 5.94
C LEU A 734 -1.10 5.51 6.80
N ALA A 735 -2.07 6.41 6.83
CA ALA A 735 -1.96 7.62 7.65
C ALA A 735 -1.99 7.33 9.15
N ASP A 736 -2.70 6.30 9.56
CA ASP A 736 -2.89 5.87 10.95
C ASP A 736 -2.05 4.65 11.37
N ASP A 737 -1.21 4.12 10.48
CA ASP A 737 -0.38 2.92 10.67
C ASP A 737 -1.16 1.66 11.10
N ASN A 738 -2.46 1.62 10.92
CA ASN A 738 -3.33 0.56 11.43
C ASN A 738 -3.58 -0.54 10.40
N PHE A 739 -3.44 -1.78 10.80
CA PHE A 739 -3.72 -2.95 9.96
C PHE A 739 -5.19 -2.98 9.47
N SER A 740 -6.15 -2.56 10.30
CA SER A 740 -7.55 -2.51 9.90
C SER A 740 -7.80 -1.61 8.68
N THR A 741 -6.99 -0.59 8.51
CA THR A 741 -7.03 0.29 7.33
C THR A 741 -6.66 -0.47 6.06
N ILE A 742 -5.68 -1.39 6.13
CA ILE A 742 -5.33 -2.26 4.99
C ILE A 742 -6.53 -3.11 4.57
N VAL A 743 -7.20 -3.71 5.53
CA VAL A 743 -8.38 -4.56 5.29
C VAL A 743 -9.53 -3.74 4.69
N ALA A 744 -9.77 -2.55 5.22
CA ALA A 744 -10.76 -1.62 4.67
C ALA A 744 -10.42 -1.21 3.23
N ALA A 745 -9.13 -0.99 2.92
CA ALA A 745 -8.67 -0.68 1.57
C ALA A 745 -8.88 -1.86 0.61
N VAL A 746 -8.66 -3.08 1.05
CA VAL A 746 -8.92 -4.29 0.25
C VAL A 746 -10.41 -4.42 -0.05
N GLU A 747 -11.26 -4.18 0.93
CA GLU A 747 -12.72 -4.18 0.75
C GLU A 747 -13.16 -3.15 -0.29
N GLU A 748 -12.67 -1.93 -0.19
CA GLU A 748 -12.93 -0.88 -1.18
C GLU A 748 -12.38 -1.24 -2.56
N GLY A 749 -11.21 -1.84 -2.64
CA GLY A 749 -10.63 -2.31 -3.89
C GLY A 749 -11.48 -3.37 -4.57
N ARG A 750 -12.05 -4.30 -3.80
CA ARG A 750 -12.98 -5.30 -4.31
C ARG A 750 -14.27 -4.67 -4.84
N ALA A 751 -14.83 -3.72 -4.11
CA ALA A 751 -16.03 -3.00 -4.54
C ALA A 751 -15.79 -2.23 -5.84
N ILE A 752 -14.68 -1.52 -5.93
CA ILE A 752 -14.28 -0.76 -7.12
C ILE A 752 -14.08 -1.70 -8.31
N TYR A 753 -13.42 -2.83 -8.11
CA TYR A 753 -13.22 -3.79 -9.18
C TYR A 753 -14.54 -4.35 -9.73
N ASN A 754 -15.48 -4.70 -8.85
CA ASN A 754 -16.79 -5.18 -9.27
C ASN A 754 -17.51 -4.14 -10.13
N ASN A 755 -17.45 -2.87 -9.73
CA ASN A 755 -18.03 -1.78 -10.50
C ASN A 755 -17.31 -1.58 -11.84
N MET A 756 -15.98 -1.70 -11.85
CA MET A 756 -15.19 -1.62 -13.07
C MET A 756 -15.55 -2.72 -14.06
N LYS A 757 -15.75 -3.94 -13.59
CA LYS A 757 -16.23 -5.05 -14.43
C LYS A 757 -17.54 -4.70 -15.12
N GLN A 758 -18.48 -4.11 -14.41
CA GLN A 758 -19.78 -3.75 -14.95
C GLN A 758 -19.63 -2.73 -16.11
N PHE A 759 -18.93 -1.64 -15.92
CA PHE A 759 -18.82 -0.63 -16.97
C PHE A 759 -17.91 -1.07 -18.12
N ILE A 760 -16.84 -1.85 -17.86
CA ILE A 760 -16.00 -2.37 -18.94
C ILE A 760 -16.82 -3.29 -19.85
N ARG A 761 -17.59 -4.19 -19.26
CA ARG A 761 -18.49 -5.07 -19.99
C ARG A 761 -19.54 -4.30 -20.79
N TYR A 762 -20.10 -3.26 -20.19
CA TYR A 762 -21.04 -2.35 -20.86
C TYR A 762 -20.42 -1.71 -22.10
N LEU A 763 -19.24 -1.12 -21.98
CA LEU A 763 -18.55 -0.47 -23.11
C LEU A 763 -18.18 -1.47 -24.21
N ILE A 764 -17.71 -2.66 -23.83
CA ILE A 764 -17.39 -3.71 -24.80
C ILE A 764 -18.65 -4.19 -25.54
N SER A 765 -19.77 -4.37 -24.85
CA SER A 765 -21.01 -4.78 -25.47
C SER A 765 -21.54 -3.71 -26.45
N SER A 766 -21.37 -2.43 -26.11
CA SER A 766 -21.68 -1.32 -27.01
C SER A 766 -20.87 -1.39 -28.30
N ASN A 767 -19.58 -1.63 -28.19
CA ASN A 767 -18.69 -1.75 -29.35
C ASN A 767 -19.02 -2.94 -30.23
N VAL A 768 -19.42 -4.07 -29.64
CA VAL A 768 -19.90 -5.22 -30.41
C VAL A 768 -21.14 -4.85 -31.23
N GLY A 769 -22.08 -4.11 -30.64
CA GLY A 769 -23.26 -3.64 -31.34
C GLY A 769 -22.91 -2.76 -32.53
N GLU A 770 -22.00 -1.82 -32.36
CA GLU A 770 -21.53 -0.93 -33.42
C GLU A 770 -20.83 -1.69 -34.56
N VAL A 771 -19.97 -2.64 -34.24
CA VAL A 771 -19.28 -3.48 -35.24
C VAL A 771 -20.29 -4.31 -36.02
N VAL A 772 -21.28 -4.90 -35.38
CA VAL A 772 -22.33 -5.68 -36.02
C VAL A 772 -23.14 -4.79 -36.94
N CYS A 773 -23.46 -3.58 -36.52
CA CYS A 773 -24.17 -2.59 -37.37
C CYS A 773 -23.43 -2.29 -38.68
N ILE A 774 -22.12 -1.97 -38.58
CA ILE A 774 -21.32 -1.64 -39.74
C ILE A 774 -21.13 -2.85 -40.68
N PHE A 775 -20.89 -4.03 -40.08
CA PHE A 775 -20.76 -5.27 -40.82
C PHE A 775 -22.04 -5.59 -41.61
N LEU A 776 -23.20 -5.50 -40.96
CA LEU A 776 -24.50 -5.75 -41.64
C LEU A 776 -24.75 -4.75 -42.75
N THR A 777 -24.42 -3.49 -42.51
CA THR A 777 -24.56 -2.44 -43.56
C THR A 777 -23.72 -2.78 -44.78
N ALA A 778 -22.47 -3.16 -44.58
CA ALA A 778 -21.56 -3.50 -45.67
C ALA A 778 -21.98 -4.82 -46.36
N ALA A 779 -22.35 -5.86 -45.58
CA ALA A 779 -22.72 -7.16 -46.15
C ALA A 779 -24.03 -7.16 -46.92
N LEU A 780 -25.01 -6.38 -46.46
CA LEU A 780 -26.29 -6.25 -47.16
C LEU A 780 -26.30 -5.23 -48.32
N GLY A 781 -25.22 -4.47 -48.47
CA GLY A 781 -25.10 -3.46 -49.50
C GLY A 781 -25.98 -2.24 -49.30
N LEU A 782 -26.31 -1.93 -48.05
CA LEU A 782 -27.12 -0.76 -47.68
C LEU A 782 -26.27 0.52 -47.62
N PRO A 783 -26.91 1.71 -47.74
CA PRO A 783 -26.23 2.98 -47.47
C PRO A 783 -25.67 3.02 -46.05
N GLU A 784 -24.59 3.77 -45.82
CA GLU A 784 -23.98 3.91 -44.51
C GLU A 784 -24.99 4.33 -43.45
N ALA A 785 -25.15 3.52 -42.40
CA ALA A 785 -26.02 3.81 -41.27
C ALA A 785 -25.37 4.72 -40.23
N LEU A 786 -24.06 4.58 -40.05
CA LEU A 786 -23.27 5.37 -39.08
C LEU A 786 -21.94 5.77 -39.69
N ILE A 787 -21.49 6.96 -39.41
CA ILE A 787 -20.19 7.48 -39.80
C ILE A 787 -19.21 7.53 -38.60
N PRO A 788 -17.88 7.53 -38.83
CA PRO A 788 -16.91 7.50 -37.74
C PRO A 788 -17.03 8.60 -36.69
N VAL A 789 -17.39 9.81 -37.09
CA VAL A 789 -17.61 10.95 -36.17
C VAL A 789 -18.74 10.65 -35.16
N GLN A 790 -19.82 10.06 -35.63
CA GLN A 790 -20.96 9.66 -34.80
C GLN A 790 -20.55 8.55 -33.83
N LEU A 791 -19.76 7.57 -34.29
CA LEU A 791 -19.26 6.48 -33.48
C LEU A 791 -18.31 6.97 -32.38
N LEU A 792 -17.43 7.91 -32.72
CA LEU A 792 -16.54 8.54 -31.73
C LEU A 792 -17.34 9.29 -30.67
N TRP A 793 -18.35 10.02 -31.06
CA TRP A 793 -19.22 10.71 -30.11
C TRP A 793 -19.92 9.73 -29.15
N VAL A 794 -20.48 8.65 -29.69
CA VAL A 794 -21.11 7.61 -28.86
C VAL A 794 -20.13 6.99 -27.89
N ASN A 795 -18.99 6.58 -28.38
CA ASN A 795 -17.98 5.90 -27.53
C ASN A 795 -17.40 6.81 -26.46
N LEU A 796 -17.17 8.07 -26.75
CA LEU A 796 -16.55 9.01 -25.80
C LEU A 796 -17.55 9.64 -24.84
N VAL A 797 -18.65 10.16 -25.36
CA VAL A 797 -19.56 10.98 -24.56
C VAL A 797 -20.80 10.21 -24.15
N THR A 798 -21.53 9.68 -25.10
CA THR A 798 -22.86 9.08 -24.87
C THR A 798 -22.75 7.86 -23.97
N ASP A 799 -21.81 6.95 -24.23
CA ASP A 799 -21.59 5.75 -23.42
C ASP A 799 -20.68 5.99 -22.21
N GLY A 800 -19.80 7.00 -22.28
CA GLY A 800 -18.88 7.32 -21.21
C GLY A 800 -19.55 7.79 -19.93
N LEU A 801 -20.63 8.55 -20.03
CA LEU A 801 -21.36 9.06 -18.87
C LEU A 801 -22.07 7.94 -18.08
N PRO A 802 -22.88 7.05 -18.69
CA PRO A 802 -23.45 5.91 -17.99
C PRO A 802 -22.41 4.94 -17.46
N ALA A 803 -21.33 4.70 -18.19
CA ALA A 803 -20.24 3.87 -17.74
C ALA A 803 -19.60 4.42 -16.45
N THR A 804 -19.33 5.71 -16.39
CA THR A 804 -18.84 6.38 -15.19
C THR A 804 -19.83 6.22 -14.03
N ALA A 805 -21.12 6.36 -14.29
CA ALA A 805 -22.16 6.22 -13.27
C ALA A 805 -22.29 4.79 -12.75
N LEU A 806 -22.01 3.78 -13.55
CA LEU A 806 -21.95 2.38 -13.09
C LEU A 806 -20.85 2.16 -12.03
N GLY A 807 -19.82 2.98 -12.05
CA GLY A 807 -18.79 2.99 -11.02
C GLY A 807 -19.28 3.38 -9.62
N PHE A 808 -20.48 3.94 -9.50
CA PHE A 808 -21.13 4.31 -8.23
C PHE A 808 -22.13 3.27 -7.72
N ASN A 809 -22.19 2.08 -8.32
CA ASN A 809 -23.06 1.01 -7.81
C ASN A 809 -22.73 0.72 -6.35
N PRO A 810 -23.75 0.46 -5.49
CA PRO A 810 -23.49 0.11 -4.10
C PRO A 810 -22.72 -1.22 -4.02
N PRO A 811 -21.81 -1.37 -3.04
CA PRO A 811 -21.07 -2.62 -2.87
C PRO A 811 -21.99 -3.76 -2.41
N ASP A 812 -21.66 -4.98 -2.80
CA ASP A 812 -22.33 -6.15 -2.30
C ASP A 812 -22.08 -6.33 -0.80
N LEU A 813 -23.07 -6.77 -0.04
CA LEU A 813 -22.97 -6.97 1.41
C LEU A 813 -22.02 -8.11 1.78
N ASP A 814 -21.83 -9.09 0.91
CA ASP A 814 -21.00 -10.27 1.11
C ASP A 814 -19.62 -10.18 0.44
N ILE A 815 -19.16 -8.98 0.13
CA ILE A 815 -17.93 -8.77 -0.62
C ILE A 815 -16.68 -9.33 0.09
N MET A 816 -16.67 -9.32 1.42
CA MET A 816 -15.60 -9.88 2.25
C MET A 816 -15.84 -11.33 2.68
N ASP A 817 -16.91 -11.97 2.23
CA ASP A 817 -17.21 -13.38 2.51
C ASP A 817 -16.79 -14.31 1.36
N ARG A 818 -16.19 -13.77 0.31
CA ARG A 818 -15.75 -14.49 -0.88
C ARG A 818 -14.23 -14.58 -0.94
N PRO A 819 -13.67 -15.65 -1.53
CA PRO A 819 -12.23 -15.70 -1.76
C PRO A 819 -11.80 -14.60 -2.74
N PRO A 820 -10.51 -14.19 -2.72
CA PRO A 820 -10.02 -13.22 -3.67
C PRO A 820 -10.14 -13.75 -5.10
N ARG A 821 -10.47 -12.86 -6.03
CA ARG A 821 -10.55 -13.24 -7.45
C ARG A 821 -9.18 -13.68 -7.97
N SER A 822 -9.17 -14.63 -8.87
CA SER A 822 -7.95 -15.02 -9.56
C SER A 822 -7.50 -13.89 -10.51
N PRO A 823 -6.22 -13.49 -10.51
CA PRO A 823 -5.72 -12.52 -11.48
C PRO A 823 -5.78 -13.03 -12.93
N LYS A 824 -5.93 -14.34 -13.10
CA LYS A 824 -6.07 -14.98 -14.42
C LYS A 824 -7.51 -15.17 -14.87
N GLU A 825 -8.48 -14.79 -14.03
CA GLU A 825 -9.89 -14.86 -14.38
C GLU A 825 -10.19 -14.00 -15.60
N PRO A 826 -10.83 -14.53 -16.66
CA PRO A 826 -11.15 -13.73 -17.83
C PRO A 826 -12.20 -12.68 -17.47
N LEU A 827 -12.03 -11.48 -18.01
CA LEU A 827 -12.96 -10.37 -17.81
C LEU A 827 -14.35 -10.69 -18.33
N ILE A 828 -14.41 -11.42 -19.43
CA ILE A 828 -15.65 -11.86 -20.07
C ILE A 828 -15.66 -13.39 -20.14
N SER A 829 -16.60 -14.03 -19.45
CA SER A 829 -16.79 -15.49 -19.50
C SER A 829 -17.44 -15.90 -20.84
N GLY A 830 -17.44 -17.23 -21.14
CA GLY A 830 -18.07 -17.74 -22.35
C GLY A 830 -19.56 -17.44 -22.45
N TRP A 831 -20.29 -17.52 -21.32
CA TRP A 831 -21.70 -17.12 -21.26
C TRP A 831 -21.91 -15.63 -21.50
N LEU A 832 -21.10 -14.78 -20.89
CA LEU A 832 -21.17 -13.33 -21.10
C LEU A 832 -20.82 -12.95 -22.54
N PHE A 833 -19.86 -13.63 -23.14
CA PHE A 833 -19.54 -13.45 -24.56
C PHE A 833 -20.75 -13.75 -25.45
N PHE A 834 -21.40 -14.92 -25.22
CA PHE A 834 -22.64 -15.27 -25.95
C PHE A 834 -23.72 -14.22 -25.73
N ARG A 835 -23.94 -13.81 -24.51
CA ARG A 835 -24.94 -12.80 -24.15
C ARG A 835 -24.67 -11.47 -24.86
N TYR A 836 -23.45 -11.01 -24.88
CA TYR A 836 -23.08 -9.76 -25.57
C TYR A 836 -23.17 -9.87 -27.09
N MET A 837 -22.86 -11.03 -27.62
CA MET A 837 -23.06 -11.28 -29.06
C MET A 837 -24.53 -11.27 -29.45
N ALA A 838 -25.39 -11.85 -28.63
CA ALA A 838 -26.84 -11.83 -28.85
C ALA A 838 -27.41 -10.40 -28.79
N ILE A 839 -27.04 -9.65 -27.76
CA ILE A 839 -27.45 -8.26 -27.57
C ILE A 839 -26.84 -7.37 -28.67
N GLY A 840 -25.58 -7.55 -28.98
CA GLY A 840 -24.88 -6.83 -30.04
C GLY A 840 -25.52 -7.10 -31.42
N GLY A 841 -25.90 -8.36 -31.68
CA GLY A 841 -26.65 -8.70 -32.89
C GLY A 841 -27.97 -7.99 -32.96
N TYR A 842 -28.71 -7.94 -31.87
CA TYR A 842 -29.97 -7.16 -31.81
C TYR A 842 -29.72 -5.67 -32.03
N VAL A 843 -28.74 -5.09 -31.36
CA VAL A 843 -28.39 -3.66 -31.49
C VAL A 843 -28.04 -3.33 -32.96
N GLY A 844 -27.17 -4.12 -33.57
CA GLY A 844 -26.78 -3.94 -34.96
C GLY A 844 -27.94 -4.07 -35.92
N ALA A 845 -28.75 -5.12 -35.77
CA ALA A 845 -29.94 -5.34 -36.59
C ALA A 845 -30.97 -4.24 -36.41
N ALA A 846 -31.21 -3.79 -35.17
CA ALA A 846 -32.16 -2.70 -34.88
C ALA A 846 -31.69 -1.36 -35.47
N THR A 847 -30.41 -1.04 -35.37
CA THR A 847 -29.82 0.18 -35.91
C THR A 847 -29.93 0.22 -37.44
N VAL A 848 -29.52 -0.86 -38.07
CA VAL A 848 -29.67 -0.99 -39.55
C VAL A 848 -31.14 -1.00 -39.97
N GLY A 849 -31.99 -1.69 -39.20
CA GLY A 849 -33.43 -1.74 -39.45
C GLY A 849 -34.10 -0.38 -39.34
N ALA A 850 -33.65 0.48 -38.41
CA ALA A 850 -34.17 1.84 -38.28
C ALA A 850 -33.83 2.70 -39.49
N ALA A 851 -32.61 2.59 -40.00
CA ALA A 851 -32.21 3.28 -41.24
C ALA A 851 -32.99 2.77 -42.43
N ALA A 852 -33.15 1.45 -42.56
CA ALA A 852 -33.91 0.81 -43.63
C ALA A 852 -35.42 1.18 -43.57
N TRP A 853 -35.98 1.28 -42.36
CA TRP A 853 -37.37 1.66 -42.15
C TRP A 853 -37.66 3.02 -42.77
N TRP A 854 -36.79 3.99 -42.58
CA TRP A 854 -36.97 5.31 -43.18
C TRP A 854 -37.00 5.24 -44.71
N PHE A 855 -36.15 4.43 -45.32
CA PHE A 855 -36.12 4.26 -46.78
C PHE A 855 -37.33 3.50 -47.33
N LEU A 856 -37.82 2.49 -46.59
CA LEU A 856 -38.82 1.56 -47.10
C LEU A 856 -40.26 1.93 -46.72
N TYR A 857 -40.49 2.39 -45.48
CA TYR A 857 -41.83 2.52 -44.91
C TYR A 857 -42.19 3.89 -44.35
N ALA A 858 -41.27 4.80 -44.15
CA ALA A 858 -41.55 6.12 -43.60
C ALA A 858 -42.37 6.97 -44.58
N ASP A 859 -43.41 7.63 -44.06
CA ASP A 859 -44.27 8.52 -44.86
C ASP A 859 -43.50 9.71 -45.43
N ASP A 860 -42.48 10.18 -44.71
CA ASP A 860 -41.58 11.28 -45.13
C ASP A 860 -40.41 10.80 -45.99
N GLY A 861 -40.24 9.50 -46.13
CA GLY A 861 -39.16 8.89 -46.88
C GLY A 861 -39.52 8.59 -48.35
N PRO A 862 -38.56 8.14 -49.16
CA PRO A 862 -38.75 7.86 -50.58
C PRO A 862 -39.59 6.62 -50.88
N GLN A 863 -39.86 5.77 -49.86
CA GLN A 863 -40.62 4.52 -49.99
C GLN A 863 -40.14 3.59 -51.12
N VAL A 864 -38.81 3.38 -51.16
CA VAL A 864 -38.15 2.52 -52.14
C VAL A 864 -38.38 1.04 -51.82
N THR A 865 -38.25 0.17 -52.80
CA THR A 865 -38.30 -1.30 -52.57
C THR A 865 -36.99 -1.82 -51.97
N TYR A 866 -37.02 -2.98 -51.28
CA TYR A 866 -35.84 -3.61 -50.74
C TYR A 866 -34.75 -3.87 -51.79
N ASN A 867 -35.15 -4.26 -52.99
CA ASN A 867 -34.23 -4.51 -54.08
C ASN A 867 -33.55 -3.21 -54.56
N GLN A 868 -34.27 -2.10 -54.60
CA GLN A 868 -33.70 -0.78 -54.93
C GLN A 868 -32.73 -0.33 -53.83
N LEU A 869 -33.07 -0.55 -52.56
CA LEU A 869 -32.22 -0.15 -51.44
C LEU A 869 -30.89 -0.92 -51.37
N THR A 870 -30.93 -2.22 -51.56
CA THR A 870 -29.75 -3.11 -51.54
C THR A 870 -28.81 -2.91 -52.72
N HIS A 871 -29.34 -2.36 -53.82
CA HIS A 871 -28.57 -2.08 -55.03
C HIS A 871 -28.43 -0.58 -55.30
N PHE A 872 -28.46 0.26 -54.29
CA PHE A 872 -28.43 1.73 -54.41
C PHE A 872 -27.16 2.24 -55.10
N MET A 873 -26.08 1.50 -55.10
CA MET A 873 -24.83 1.87 -55.76
C MET A 873 -24.94 1.82 -57.27
N GLN A 874 -25.94 1.11 -57.80
CA GLN A 874 -26.24 1.04 -59.23
C GLN A 874 -27.26 2.13 -59.68
N CYS A 875 -27.65 3.00 -58.76
CA CYS A 875 -28.58 4.08 -59.07
C CYS A 875 -27.94 5.09 -60.02
N ASN A 876 -28.51 5.19 -61.20
CA ASN A 876 -28.27 6.28 -62.18
C ASN A 876 -29.55 6.53 -62.99
N GLU A 877 -29.56 7.60 -63.75
CA GLU A 877 -30.71 7.98 -64.57
C GLU A 877 -31.01 6.97 -65.71
N GLU A 878 -30.02 6.17 -66.11
CA GLU A 878 -30.13 5.19 -67.19
C GLU A 878 -30.64 3.83 -66.73
N ASN A 879 -30.60 3.56 -65.41
CA ASN A 879 -31.00 2.27 -64.83
C ASN A 879 -32.55 2.21 -64.71
N PRO A 880 -33.25 1.27 -65.41
CA PRO A 880 -34.69 1.16 -65.36
C PRO A 880 -35.23 0.75 -63.96
N ASP A 881 -34.44 0.10 -63.13
CA ASP A 881 -34.83 -0.31 -61.76
C ASP A 881 -34.99 0.89 -60.80
N PHE A 882 -34.41 2.04 -61.13
CA PHE A 882 -34.44 3.31 -60.36
C PHE A 882 -35.19 4.39 -61.06
N GLU A 883 -36.08 4.07 -62.01
CA GLU A 883 -36.84 5.05 -62.75
C GLU A 883 -37.77 5.85 -61.85
N GLY A 884 -37.69 7.18 -61.94
CA GLY A 884 -38.51 8.10 -61.15
C GLY A 884 -37.94 8.37 -59.72
N LEU A 885 -36.76 7.86 -59.36
CA LEU A 885 -36.09 8.14 -58.09
C LEU A 885 -34.92 9.09 -58.29
N ASP A 886 -34.78 10.03 -57.34
CA ASP A 886 -33.60 10.86 -57.24
C ASP A 886 -32.53 10.11 -56.43
N CYS A 887 -31.37 9.88 -56.99
CA CYS A 887 -30.29 9.17 -56.33
C CYS A 887 -29.76 9.92 -55.10
N GLU A 888 -30.02 11.18 -54.90
CA GLU A 888 -29.66 11.96 -53.74
C GLU A 888 -30.41 11.52 -52.48
N VAL A 889 -31.54 10.81 -52.56
CA VAL A 889 -32.25 10.28 -51.38
C VAL A 889 -31.44 9.28 -50.62
N PHE A 890 -30.50 8.56 -51.23
CA PHE A 890 -29.59 7.62 -50.55
C PHE A 890 -28.50 8.33 -49.78
N GLU A 891 -28.29 9.60 -49.95
CA GLU A 891 -27.33 10.43 -49.20
C GLU A 891 -28.03 11.29 -48.14
N ALA A 892 -29.35 11.15 -47.93
CA ALA A 892 -30.10 11.91 -46.95
C ALA A 892 -29.62 11.65 -45.52
N PRO A 893 -29.55 12.66 -44.65
CA PRO A 893 -29.10 12.49 -43.25
C PRO A 893 -30.15 11.86 -42.32
N GLU A 894 -31.42 11.81 -42.66
CA GLU A 894 -32.49 11.26 -41.83
C GLU A 894 -32.29 9.79 -41.45
N PRO A 895 -31.91 8.85 -42.36
CA PRO A 895 -31.63 7.48 -42.00
C PRO A 895 -30.49 7.35 -41.00
N MET A 896 -29.43 8.12 -41.14
CA MET A 896 -28.32 8.17 -40.19
C MET A 896 -28.77 8.65 -38.82
N THR A 897 -29.64 9.66 -38.78
CA THR A 897 -30.19 10.17 -37.52
C THR A 897 -31.06 9.13 -36.82
N MET A 898 -31.91 8.42 -37.58
CA MET A 898 -32.70 7.30 -37.07
C MET A 898 -31.80 6.20 -36.48
N ALA A 899 -30.79 5.78 -37.22
CA ALA A 899 -29.85 4.76 -36.80
C ALA A 899 -29.11 5.18 -35.54
N LEU A 900 -28.58 6.40 -35.50
CA LEU A 900 -27.87 6.91 -34.34
C LEU A 900 -28.79 7.02 -33.11
N SER A 901 -30.01 7.51 -33.27
CA SER A 901 -30.98 7.66 -32.20
C SER A 901 -31.42 6.30 -31.64
N VAL A 902 -31.60 5.29 -32.48
CA VAL A 902 -31.85 3.91 -32.04
C VAL A 902 -30.65 3.37 -31.27
N LEU A 903 -29.44 3.55 -31.78
CA LEU A 903 -28.23 3.10 -31.13
C LEU A 903 -28.08 3.73 -29.73
N VAL A 904 -28.22 5.05 -29.64
CA VAL A 904 -28.11 5.76 -28.37
C VAL A 904 -29.17 5.30 -27.36
N THR A 905 -30.41 5.15 -27.80
CA THR A 905 -31.51 4.73 -26.91
C THR A 905 -31.34 3.30 -26.43
N ILE A 906 -30.93 2.41 -27.33
CA ILE A 906 -30.61 1.01 -26.93
C ILE A 906 -29.45 0.96 -25.95
N GLU A 907 -28.42 1.79 -26.16
CA GLU A 907 -27.28 1.84 -25.22
C GLU A 907 -27.69 2.36 -23.85
N MET A 908 -28.59 3.33 -23.77
CA MET A 908 -29.12 3.76 -22.46
C MET A 908 -29.94 2.67 -21.79
N CYS A 909 -30.76 1.93 -22.53
CA CYS A 909 -31.48 0.77 -22.02
C CYS A 909 -30.50 -0.32 -21.55
N ASN A 910 -29.43 -0.55 -22.29
CA ASN A 910 -28.38 -1.48 -21.93
C ASN A 910 -27.62 -1.08 -20.67
N ALA A 911 -27.43 0.21 -20.44
CA ALA A 911 -26.86 0.72 -19.18
C ALA A 911 -27.71 0.33 -17.97
N LEU A 912 -29.03 0.41 -18.10
CA LEU A 912 -29.96 -0.11 -17.09
C LEU A 912 -29.81 -1.63 -16.90
N ASN A 913 -29.65 -2.37 -17.98
CA ASN A 913 -29.43 -3.83 -17.92
C ASN A 913 -28.11 -4.20 -17.23
N SER A 914 -27.13 -3.30 -17.26
CA SER A 914 -25.79 -3.51 -16.68
C SER A 914 -25.70 -3.20 -15.18
N LEU A 915 -26.80 -2.78 -14.52
CA LEU A 915 -26.83 -2.57 -13.08
C LEU A 915 -26.49 -3.84 -12.30
N SER A 916 -26.87 -5.00 -12.82
CA SER A 916 -26.52 -6.28 -12.24
C SER A 916 -26.19 -7.29 -13.33
N GLU A 917 -25.31 -8.22 -13.04
CA GLU A 917 -24.94 -9.27 -13.99
C GLU A 917 -26.11 -10.23 -14.25
N ASN A 918 -26.82 -10.69 -13.20
CA ASN A 918 -27.85 -11.72 -13.29
C ASN A 918 -29.18 -11.38 -12.62
N GLN A 919 -29.27 -10.28 -11.89
CA GLN A 919 -30.50 -9.87 -11.21
C GLN A 919 -31.43 -9.09 -12.14
N SER A 920 -32.74 -9.36 -12.01
CA SER A 920 -33.75 -8.64 -12.76
C SER A 920 -33.80 -7.14 -12.34
N LEU A 921 -34.17 -6.26 -13.28
CA LEU A 921 -34.47 -4.85 -13.00
C LEU A 921 -35.61 -4.67 -11.97
N LEU A 922 -36.46 -5.66 -11.81
CA LEU A 922 -37.52 -5.64 -10.78
C LEU A 922 -36.97 -5.79 -9.37
N ARG A 923 -35.84 -6.52 -9.21
CA ARG A 923 -35.14 -6.69 -7.92
C ARG A 923 -34.09 -5.64 -7.69
N MET A 924 -33.44 -5.14 -8.76
CA MET A 924 -32.52 -4.02 -8.71
C MET A 924 -33.09 -2.87 -9.56
N PRO A 925 -33.99 -2.06 -9.02
CA PRO A 925 -34.59 -0.96 -9.77
C PRO A 925 -33.58 0.14 -10.11
N PRO A 926 -33.82 0.93 -11.19
CA PRO A 926 -32.88 1.95 -11.63
C PRO A 926 -32.49 2.99 -10.56
N TRP A 927 -33.40 3.27 -9.63
CA TRP A 927 -33.16 4.25 -8.55
C TRP A 927 -32.18 3.79 -7.45
N VAL A 928 -31.74 2.55 -7.47
CA VAL A 928 -30.66 2.07 -6.62
C VAL A 928 -29.36 2.83 -6.92
N ASN A 929 -29.13 3.17 -8.19
CA ASN A 929 -28.05 4.03 -8.63
C ASN A 929 -28.60 5.31 -9.29
N ILE A 930 -28.80 6.33 -8.48
CA ILE A 930 -29.34 7.62 -8.93
C ILE A 930 -28.42 8.27 -9.97
N TRP A 931 -27.11 8.10 -9.83
CA TRP A 931 -26.12 8.63 -10.76
C TRP A 931 -26.29 8.04 -12.17
N LEU A 932 -26.65 6.78 -12.28
CA LEU A 932 -26.93 6.14 -13.56
C LEU A 932 -28.13 6.77 -14.24
N VAL A 933 -29.22 6.99 -13.52
CA VAL A 933 -30.42 7.67 -14.05
C VAL A 933 -30.09 9.09 -14.51
N GLY A 934 -29.36 9.84 -13.68
CA GLY A 934 -28.90 11.18 -14.03
C GLY A 934 -27.99 11.20 -15.27
N SER A 935 -27.08 10.22 -15.39
CA SER A 935 -26.19 10.07 -16.56
C SER A 935 -26.95 9.72 -17.83
N ILE A 936 -27.94 8.85 -17.75
CA ILE A 936 -28.81 8.51 -18.87
C ILE A 936 -29.57 9.75 -19.34
N CYS A 937 -30.15 10.52 -18.43
CA CYS A 937 -30.82 11.77 -18.75
C CYS A 937 -29.87 12.77 -19.39
N LEU A 938 -28.66 12.93 -18.89
CA LEU A 938 -27.65 13.81 -19.44
C LEU A 938 -27.21 13.36 -20.84
N SER A 939 -26.98 12.08 -21.05
CA SER A 939 -26.61 11.53 -22.36
C SER A 939 -27.69 11.74 -23.40
N MET A 940 -28.94 11.50 -23.03
CA MET A 940 -30.08 11.79 -23.93
C MET A 940 -30.23 13.27 -24.21
N SER A 941 -30.01 14.12 -23.21
CA SER A 941 -30.02 15.58 -23.39
C SER A 941 -28.95 16.05 -24.35
N LEU A 942 -27.73 15.50 -24.27
CA LEU A 942 -26.63 15.79 -25.20
C LEU A 942 -26.94 15.26 -26.61
N HIS A 943 -27.63 14.13 -26.73
CA HIS A 943 -28.08 13.61 -28.00
C HIS A 943 -29.09 14.55 -28.65
N PHE A 944 -30.07 15.05 -27.89
CA PHE A 944 -30.99 16.08 -28.37
C PHE A 944 -30.25 17.35 -28.77
N LEU A 945 -29.22 17.74 -28.01
CA LEU A 945 -28.41 18.91 -28.32
C LEU A 945 -27.75 18.81 -29.70
N ILE A 946 -27.15 17.68 -30.05
CA ILE A 946 -26.49 17.46 -31.32
C ILE A 946 -27.50 17.33 -32.50
N LEU A 947 -28.77 17.00 -32.23
CA LEU A 947 -29.82 16.89 -33.23
C LEU A 947 -30.49 18.23 -33.56
N TYR A 948 -30.69 19.09 -32.54
CA TYR A 948 -31.56 20.26 -32.66
C TYR A 948 -30.84 21.61 -32.60
N VAL A 949 -29.63 21.68 -32.10
CA VAL A 949 -28.90 22.94 -31.93
C VAL A 949 -27.88 23.16 -33.05
N ASP A 950 -28.06 24.18 -33.90
CA ASP A 950 -27.08 24.56 -34.89
C ASP A 950 -25.81 25.17 -34.27
N PRO A 951 -24.58 24.88 -34.74
CA PRO A 951 -24.21 24.20 -36.01
C PRO A 951 -23.93 22.69 -35.84
N LEU A 952 -24.26 22.09 -34.72
CA LEU A 952 -23.92 20.70 -34.39
C LEU A 952 -24.49 19.65 -35.36
N PRO A 953 -25.75 19.75 -35.82
CA PRO A 953 -26.26 18.81 -36.81
C PRO A 953 -25.42 18.75 -38.11
N MET A 954 -24.85 19.84 -38.50
CA MET A 954 -24.00 19.90 -39.70
C MET A 954 -22.69 19.12 -39.49
N ILE A 955 -22.09 19.23 -38.32
CA ILE A 955 -20.81 18.54 -37.97
C ILE A 955 -21.02 17.03 -37.96
N PHE A 956 -22.10 16.56 -37.31
CA PHE A 956 -22.43 15.15 -37.19
C PHE A 956 -23.20 14.55 -38.35
N LYS A 957 -23.54 15.33 -39.35
CA LYS A 957 -24.39 14.96 -40.51
C LYS A 957 -25.76 14.40 -40.09
N LEU A 958 -26.44 15.13 -39.21
CA LEU A 958 -27.71 14.73 -38.62
C LEU A 958 -28.80 15.75 -38.99
N ARG A 959 -30.07 15.34 -38.89
CA ARG A 959 -31.26 16.20 -38.94
C ARG A 959 -32.19 15.92 -37.78
N ALA A 960 -32.97 16.93 -37.39
CA ALA A 960 -33.97 16.79 -36.36
C ALA A 960 -35.04 15.76 -36.75
N LEU A 961 -35.44 14.93 -35.77
CA LEU A 961 -36.49 13.95 -35.92
C LEU A 961 -37.84 14.50 -35.46
N ASP A 962 -38.92 14.07 -36.11
CA ASP A 962 -40.29 14.39 -35.69
C ASP A 962 -40.82 13.37 -34.66
N LEU A 963 -42.02 13.62 -34.15
CA LEU A 963 -42.64 12.77 -33.12
C LEU A 963 -42.85 11.31 -33.60
N THR A 964 -43.26 11.12 -34.83
CA THR A 964 -43.49 9.78 -35.39
C THR A 964 -42.20 8.98 -35.49
N GLN A 965 -41.12 9.63 -35.90
CA GLN A 965 -39.78 9.05 -35.97
C GLN A 965 -39.27 8.68 -34.57
N TRP A 966 -39.48 9.54 -33.58
CA TRP A 966 -39.13 9.23 -32.19
C TRP A 966 -39.93 8.09 -31.61
N LEU A 967 -41.21 7.97 -31.89
CA LEU A 967 -42.05 6.85 -31.49
C LEU A 967 -41.53 5.55 -32.08
N MET A 968 -41.10 5.55 -33.35
CA MET A 968 -40.50 4.38 -33.96
C MET A 968 -39.14 4.01 -33.32
N VAL A 969 -38.30 4.97 -32.99
CA VAL A 969 -37.03 4.79 -32.26
C VAL A 969 -37.32 4.10 -30.94
N LEU A 970 -38.30 4.56 -30.19
CA LEU A 970 -38.65 3.95 -28.90
C LEU A 970 -39.18 2.51 -29.04
N LYS A 971 -40.02 2.24 -30.04
CA LYS A 971 -40.52 0.90 -30.31
C LYS A 971 -39.41 -0.11 -30.66
N ILE A 972 -38.38 0.32 -31.39
CA ILE A 972 -37.27 -0.53 -31.79
C ILE A 972 -36.31 -0.73 -30.62
N SER A 973 -36.14 0.28 -29.77
CA SER A 973 -35.12 0.30 -28.73
C SER A 973 -35.51 -0.44 -27.45
N PHE A 974 -36.72 -0.32 -26.96
CA PHE A 974 -37.17 -0.91 -25.72
C PHE A 974 -37.14 -2.45 -25.63
N PRO A 975 -37.35 -3.23 -26.69
CA PRO A 975 -37.28 -4.69 -26.64
C PRO A 975 -35.93 -5.24 -26.17
N VAL A 976 -34.85 -4.46 -26.18
CA VAL A 976 -33.54 -4.90 -25.66
C VAL A 976 -33.60 -5.21 -24.17
N ILE A 977 -34.43 -4.49 -23.42
CA ILE A 977 -34.63 -4.77 -21.97
C ILE A 977 -35.24 -6.14 -21.79
N GLY A 978 -36.27 -6.48 -22.59
CA GLY A 978 -36.90 -7.78 -22.56
C GLY A 978 -35.96 -8.91 -22.93
N LEU A 979 -35.14 -8.70 -23.95
CA LEU A 979 -34.13 -9.68 -24.38
C LEU A 979 -33.10 -9.95 -23.28
N ASP A 980 -32.59 -8.90 -22.65
CA ASP A 980 -31.62 -9.04 -21.55
C ASP A 980 -32.25 -9.68 -20.32
N GLU A 981 -33.49 -9.37 -19.98
CA GLU A 981 -34.22 -10.02 -18.91
C GLU A 981 -34.39 -11.52 -19.17
N LEU A 982 -34.66 -11.93 -20.39
CA LEU A 982 -34.74 -13.33 -20.79
C LEU A 982 -33.38 -14.02 -20.62
N LEU A 983 -32.30 -13.39 -21.07
CA LEU A 983 -30.95 -13.93 -20.93
C LEU A 983 -30.53 -14.05 -19.46
N LYS A 984 -30.86 -13.06 -18.63
CA LYS A 984 -30.62 -13.12 -17.17
C LYS A 984 -31.43 -14.23 -16.51
N PHE A 985 -32.67 -14.43 -16.93
CA PHE A 985 -33.51 -15.54 -16.45
C PHE A 985 -32.89 -16.91 -16.76
N ILE A 986 -32.41 -17.09 -17.99
CA ILE A 986 -31.71 -18.32 -18.39
C ILE A 986 -30.45 -18.52 -17.55
N ALA A 987 -29.65 -17.47 -17.32
CA ALA A 987 -28.45 -17.55 -16.49
C ALA A 987 -28.78 -18.00 -15.06
N ARG A 988 -29.79 -17.38 -14.43
CA ARG A 988 -30.17 -17.67 -13.04
C ARG A 988 -30.69 -19.10 -12.85
N ASN A 989 -31.48 -19.60 -13.76
CA ASN A 989 -32.18 -20.87 -13.57
C ASN A 989 -31.46 -22.10 -14.13
N TYR A 990 -30.63 -21.93 -15.17
CA TYR A 990 -30.04 -23.04 -15.91
C TYR A 990 -28.50 -23.07 -15.88
N LEU A 991 -27.84 -21.96 -15.61
CA LEU A 991 -26.38 -21.82 -15.69
C LEU A 991 -25.72 -21.60 -14.35
N GLU A 992 -26.43 -21.04 -13.35
CA GLU A 992 -25.91 -20.91 -11.99
C GLU A 992 -25.97 -22.28 -11.30
N ASP A 993 -24.78 -22.79 -10.91
CA ASP A 993 -24.69 -24.02 -10.13
C ASP A 993 -24.98 -23.66 -8.64
N PRO A 994 -25.91 -24.39 -7.96
CA PRO A 994 -26.15 -24.22 -6.53
C PRO A 994 -24.91 -24.41 -5.66
N GLU A 995 -23.91 -25.16 -6.11
CA GLU A 995 -22.63 -25.31 -5.42
C GLU A 995 -21.76 -24.03 -5.51
N ASP A 996 -21.86 -23.27 -6.60
CA ASP A 996 -21.15 -22.00 -6.75
C ASP A 996 -21.74 -20.92 -5.84
N GLU A 997 -23.05 -20.96 -5.55
CA GLU A 997 -23.65 -20.08 -4.55
C GLU A 997 -23.11 -20.33 -3.13
N ARG A 998 -22.72 -21.56 -2.80
CA ARG A 998 -22.10 -21.89 -1.51
C ARG A 998 -20.62 -21.52 -1.44
N ARG A 999 -19.96 -21.42 -2.59
CA ARG A 999 -18.56 -20.99 -2.70
C ARG A 999 -18.41 -19.48 -2.87
N LYS A 1000 -19.45 -18.81 -3.29
CA LYS A 1000 -19.58 -17.37 -3.36
C LYS A 1000 -19.99 -16.83 -1.99
#